data_9cbaddc372ed121c2b93c95039b94b86
#
_entry.id   9cbaddc372ed121c2b93c95039b94b86
#
_cell.length_a   1.000
_cell.length_b   1.000
_cell.length_c   1.000
_cell.angle_alpha   90.00
_cell.angle_beta   90.00
_cell.angle_gamma   90.00
#
_symmetry.space_group_name_H-M   'P 1'
#
loop_
_entity.id
_entity.type
_entity.pdbx_description
1 polymer ?
#
loop_
_entity_poly.entity_id
_entity_poly.type
_entity_poly.pdbx_seq_one_letter_code
_entity_poly.pdbx_strand_id
1 'polypeptide(L)'
;MARALLITPTRITHPVRLLIDPGPELTLISHQLTRTLNLHANNVHVPIIGVGSVPSGHTRGAVNFTLRSIHSNEAAELQAHVLPKLTIDILIGADSYGSILKPGVRSGTAEQPIAIHTIFGWAILGPINDPSHATHAHQGHLITNEHLHNLIFRFWELEQAPPSQAETLTSDEVTCEAHFLSTNSRDSQGRYSVRLPFKVDPTTLGNSKGIAQKSLERLLKRLANQPELCKLYKDFLAEYEGMGHMIEVEDHDPSPQGYYLPHHGVLRNGKIRVVFNGSCKTTSGHSLNDILHTGAKTQNDIFDVLLYVRKYRLLFITDIVKMFRQIRVHPEDRKFQRILWVEADDQLKTYELATVTYGETPALFLSGRAVQQLVFDEGERFPLTIEPLREGSYVDDISGGADDLHTLNAIATQVEGLCLKGCFPLSKWKSNHPDFIKTKSESPSSTESHEFHESTTKILGLAWQCAPDVLRFTGHTQPGAAITKRTILSETAQLFDPLGLICPVIVRAKILMQDLWSLKVGWDDKLMPQMIHRWTTFRAELSELSSLAIPRWLHTTSDTTMTELHGFSDASQSAMAAVVYIKVKHPHQAAEVTLVCSKTRVAPLQRLTMPRLELSAALLIVKLVTRVQEVLKLSEAPVTLWTDSAVSLAWINSDPVRWKEFVRNRVQEMHRTAPNATWKFIPGKQNPADCALRGVTPPQLITHKLWWSGPDWLARSPRQWPSFASTDANAATSELSPSAVHTASTTPNLPFARLLRYSSLTKVLRRTATVFQAVARLRRVPDSNLRTSPLTPADLQTALMFWIQAFQ
;
A
#
# COMPACT_ATOMS: atom_id res chain seq x y z
N MET A 1 -27.23 -17.64 -17.66
CA MET A 1 -27.98 -16.40 -17.96
C MET A 1 -29.23 -16.76 -18.76
N ALA A 2 -30.42 -16.27 -18.35
CA ALA A 2 -31.66 -16.41 -19.09
C ALA A 2 -32.08 -15.07 -19.71
N ARG A 3 -33.06 -15.11 -20.62
CA ARG A 3 -33.71 -13.90 -21.19
C ARG A 3 -35.20 -13.92 -20.88
N ALA A 4 -35.77 -12.78 -20.54
CA ALA A 4 -37.20 -12.63 -20.28
C ALA A 4 -37.67 -11.25 -20.78
N LEU A 5 -39.01 -11.07 -20.75
CA LEU A 5 -39.62 -9.77 -21.00
C LEU A 5 -40.06 -9.17 -19.66
N LEU A 6 -39.49 -8.03 -19.29
CA LEU A 6 -39.98 -7.24 -18.15
C LEU A 6 -41.21 -6.45 -18.60
N ILE A 7 -42.27 -6.56 -17.87
CA ILE A 7 -43.55 -5.83 -18.08
C ILE A 7 -43.64 -4.78 -16.98
N THR A 8 -43.65 -3.53 -17.35
CA THR A 8 -43.85 -2.44 -16.41
C THR A 8 -45.32 -2.32 -15.98
N PRO A 9 -45.64 -1.64 -14.87
CA PRO A 9 -47.01 -1.33 -14.49
C PRO A 9 -47.81 -0.59 -15.58
N THR A 10 -47.11 0.12 -16.45
CA THR A 10 -47.69 0.83 -17.62
C THR A 10 -47.80 -0.06 -18.86
N ARG A 11 -47.61 -1.38 -18.73
CA ARG A 11 -47.67 -2.42 -19.78
C ARG A 11 -46.63 -2.29 -20.90
N ILE A 12 -45.56 -1.54 -20.68
CA ILE A 12 -44.41 -1.53 -21.60
C ILE A 12 -43.62 -2.82 -21.41
N THR A 13 -43.31 -3.52 -22.50
CA THR A 13 -42.48 -4.75 -22.45
C THR A 13 -41.04 -4.45 -22.89
N HIS A 14 -40.06 -4.90 -22.10
CA HIS A 14 -38.65 -4.70 -22.42
C HIS A 14 -37.85 -6.00 -22.24
N PRO A 15 -37.02 -6.41 -23.21
CA PRO A 15 -36.19 -7.61 -23.09
C PRO A 15 -35.10 -7.38 -22.06
N VAL A 16 -34.93 -8.30 -21.12
CA VAL A 16 -33.94 -8.23 -20.04
C VAL A 16 -33.13 -9.51 -19.94
N ARG A 17 -31.91 -9.38 -19.43
CA ARG A 17 -30.99 -10.48 -19.11
C ARG A 17 -31.11 -10.79 -17.64
N LEU A 18 -31.37 -12.08 -17.35
CA LEU A 18 -31.50 -12.59 -15.99
C LEU A 18 -30.30 -13.44 -15.59
N LEU A 19 -29.77 -13.23 -14.42
CA LEU A 19 -28.94 -14.20 -13.73
C LEU A 19 -29.79 -14.85 -12.65
N ILE A 20 -29.96 -16.16 -12.72
CA ILE A 20 -30.64 -16.96 -11.72
C ILE A 20 -29.61 -17.50 -10.78
N ASP A 21 -29.55 -17.01 -9.55
CA ASP A 21 -28.55 -17.37 -8.55
C ASP A 21 -29.19 -17.37 -7.16
N PRO A 22 -29.42 -18.55 -6.56
CA PRO A 22 -30.05 -18.64 -5.23
C PRO A 22 -29.09 -18.28 -4.07
N GLY A 23 -27.86 -17.90 -4.37
CA GLY A 23 -26.88 -17.48 -3.35
C GLY A 23 -27.21 -16.15 -2.66
N PRO A 24 -27.57 -15.09 -3.37
CA PRO A 24 -28.06 -13.85 -2.77
C PRO A 24 -29.43 -14.03 -2.12
N GLU A 25 -29.65 -13.46 -0.94
CA GLU A 25 -30.92 -13.50 -0.24
C GLU A 25 -32.04 -12.73 -0.96
N LEU A 26 -31.69 -11.65 -1.66
CA LEU A 26 -32.58 -10.71 -2.30
C LEU A 26 -32.43 -10.69 -3.82
N THR A 27 -33.56 -10.53 -4.51
CA THR A 27 -33.59 -10.22 -5.94
C THR A 27 -33.18 -8.77 -6.18
N LEU A 28 -32.28 -8.56 -7.13
CA LEU A 28 -31.67 -7.26 -7.43
C LEU A 28 -31.95 -6.82 -8.86
N ILE A 29 -32.14 -5.53 -9.06
CA ILE A 29 -32.33 -4.89 -10.38
C ILE A 29 -31.35 -3.73 -10.55
N SER A 30 -30.80 -3.55 -11.74
CA SER A 30 -29.86 -2.47 -12.00
C SER A 30 -30.54 -1.10 -11.97
N HIS A 31 -29.90 -0.12 -11.34
CA HIS A 31 -30.38 1.26 -11.31
C HIS A 31 -30.50 1.88 -12.72
N GLN A 32 -29.65 1.42 -13.67
CA GLN A 32 -29.73 1.83 -15.05
C GLN A 32 -31.05 1.39 -15.69
N LEU A 33 -31.46 0.13 -15.49
CA LEU A 33 -32.69 -0.39 -16.04
C LEU A 33 -33.94 0.27 -15.42
N THR A 34 -33.93 0.50 -14.09
CA THR A 34 -35.03 1.19 -13.40
C THR A 34 -35.23 2.61 -13.94
N ARG A 35 -34.16 3.33 -14.27
CA ARG A 35 -34.23 4.66 -14.90
C ARG A 35 -34.74 4.59 -16.33
N THR A 36 -34.21 3.66 -17.13
CA THR A 36 -34.60 3.52 -18.54
C THR A 36 -36.09 3.20 -18.68
N LEU A 37 -36.64 2.39 -17.74
CA LEU A 37 -38.05 2.00 -17.77
C LEU A 37 -38.94 2.86 -16.89
N ASN A 38 -38.40 3.90 -16.28
CA ASN A 38 -39.09 4.82 -15.38
C ASN A 38 -39.91 4.08 -14.26
N LEU A 39 -39.28 3.05 -13.65
CA LEU A 39 -39.93 2.29 -12.58
C LEU A 39 -39.84 3.08 -11.27
N HIS A 40 -41.01 3.22 -10.60
CA HIS A 40 -41.09 3.92 -9.31
C HIS A 40 -40.53 3.00 -8.21
N ALA A 41 -39.47 3.43 -7.57
CA ALA A 41 -38.86 2.73 -6.44
C ALA A 41 -39.47 3.23 -5.12
N ASN A 42 -39.92 2.31 -4.29
CA ASN A 42 -40.30 2.58 -2.91
C ASN A 42 -39.06 2.88 -2.07
N ASN A 43 -39.22 3.70 -1.03
CA ASN A 43 -38.09 4.20 -0.25
C ASN A 43 -37.61 3.18 0.81
N VAL A 44 -37.14 2.01 0.35
CA VAL A 44 -36.66 0.91 1.19
C VAL A 44 -35.14 0.80 0.97
N HIS A 45 -34.36 1.08 2.01
CA HIS A 45 -32.89 0.96 1.96
C HIS A 45 -32.45 -0.27 2.75
N VAL A 46 -31.94 -1.28 2.05
CA VAL A 46 -31.39 -2.49 2.66
C VAL A 46 -29.88 -2.46 2.57
N PRO A 47 -29.15 -2.67 3.66
CA PRO A 47 -27.69 -2.81 3.60
C PRO A 47 -27.34 -4.10 2.86
N ILE A 48 -26.42 -4.02 1.91
CA ILE A 48 -25.92 -5.19 1.18
C ILE A 48 -24.59 -5.60 1.79
N ILE A 49 -24.55 -6.82 2.25
CA ILE A 49 -23.35 -7.47 2.76
C ILE A 49 -22.91 -8.49 1.71
N GLY A 50 -21.72 -8.30 1.15
CA GLY A 50 -21.14 -9.23 0.18
C GLY A 50 -20.62 -10.51 0.82
N VAL A 51 -20.21 -11.47 -0.01
CA VAL A 51 -19.57 -12.70 0.42
C VAL A 51 -18.34 -12.36 1.26
N GLY A 52 -18.27 -12.86 2.50
CA GLY A 52 -17.23 -12.51 3.47
C GLY A 52 -17.60 -11.40 4.44
N SER A 53 -18.92 -11.07 4.58
CA SER A 53 -19.43 -10.06 5.54
C SER A 53 -18.92 -8.63 5.30
N VAL A 54 -18.49 -8.31 4.09
CA VAL A 54 -18.04 -6.96 3.73
C VAL A 54 -19.24 -6.11 3.34
N PRO A 55 -19.49 -4.94 4.00
CA PRO A 55 -20.54 -4.02 3.58
C PRO A 55 -20.28 -3.54 2.15
N SER A 56 -21.19 -3.87 1.23
CA SER A 56 -21.07 -3.54 -0.20
C SER A 56 -21.92 -2.34 -0.62
N GLY A 57 -22.54 -1.67 0.33
CA GLY A 57 -23.38 -0.49 0.13
C GLY A 57 -24.82 -0.70 0.55
N HIS A 58 -25.73 0.17 0.05
CA HIS A 58 -27.17 0.12 0.32
C HIS A 58 -27.94 0.12 -0.99
N THR A 59 -29.11 -0.53 -0.99
CA THR A 59 -30.05 -0.45 -2.11
C THR A 59 -30.65 0.96 -2.19
N ARG A 60 -31.13 1.34 -3.38
CA ARG A 60 -31.80 2.64 -3.61
C ARG A 60 -33.30 2.48 -3.77
N GLY A 61 -33.92 1.67 -2.92
CA GLY A 61 -35.35 1.39 -2.98
C GLY A 61 -35.65 -0.01 -3.52
N ALA A 62 -36.95 -0.33 -3.62
CA ALA A 62 -37.45 -1.58 -4.19
C ALA A 62 -38.51 -1.28 -5.26
N VAL A 63 -38.53 -2.06 -6.32
CA VAL A 63 -39.47 -1.94 -7.45
C VAL A 63 -40.23 -3.24 -7.67
N ASN A 64 -41.49 -3.14 -8.04
CA ASN A 64 -42.33 -4.28 -8.41
C ASN A 64 -42.50 -4.29 -9.92
N PHE A 65 -42.40 -5.45 -10.53
CA PHE A 65 -42.57 -5.68 -11.96
C PHE A 65 -42.95 -7.13 -12.25
N THR A 66 -43.40 -7.38 -13.47
CA THR A 66 -43.70 -8.73 -13.93
C THR A 66 -42.67 -9.18 -14.94
N LEU A 67 -42.10 -10.39 -14.74
CA LEU A 67 -41.25 -11.05 -15.73
C LEU A 67 -42.08 -12.11 -16.48
N ARG A 68 -42.08 -12.03 -17.79
CA ARG A 68 -42.74 -13.02 -18.67
C ARG A 68 -41.69 -13.81 -19.46
N SER A 69 -41.91 -15.08 -19.58
CA SER A 69 -41.10 -15.96 -20.44
C SER A 69 -41.13 -15.51 -21.89
N ILE A 70 -39.98 -15.61 -22.60
CA ILE A 70 -39.93 -15.46 -24.06
C ILE A 70 -40.37 -16.74 -24.80
N HIS A 71 -40.50 -17.86 -24.09
CA HIS A 71 -40.80 -19.18 -24.65
C HIS A 71 -42.22 -19.68 -24.33
N SER A 72 -42.92 -19.07 -23.38
CA SER A 72 -44.27 -19.42 -22.92
C SER A 72 -45.00 -18.16 -22.46
N ASN A 73 -46.33 -18.29 -22.24
CA ASN A 73 -47.13 -17.19 -21.67
C ASN A 73 -47.00 -17.06 -20.14
N GLU A 74 -46.11 -17.81 -19.52
CA GLU A 74 -45.92 -17.80 -18.11
C GLU A 74 -45.21 -16.54 -17.65
N ALA A 75 -45.68 -16.01 -16.52
CA ALA A 75 -45.17 -14.80 -15.91
C ALA A 75 -45.09 -14.94 -14.39
N ALA A 76 -44.16 -14.24 -13.79
CA ALA A 76 -44.01 -14.11 -12.35
C ALA A 76 -43.96 -12.63 -11.95
N GLU A 77 -44.73 -12.27 -10.94
CA GLU A 77 -44.65 -10.95 -10.30
C GLU A 77 -43.52 -10.97 -9.26
N LEU A 78 -42.59 -10.07 -9.36
CA LEU A 78 -41.41 -10.05 -8.53
C LEU A 78 -41.18 -8.65 -7.95
N GLN A 79 -40.56 -8.62 -6.78
CA GLN A 79 -40.02 -7.42 -6.20
C GLN A 79 -38.49 -7.49 -6.25
N ALA A 80 -37.83 -6.44 -6.70
CA ALA A 80 -36.37 -6.37 -6.71
C ALA A 80 -35.85 -5.09 -6.08
N HIS A 81 -34.75 -5.21 -5.36
CA HIS A 81 -34.07 -4.08 -4.77
C HIS A 81 -33.11 -3.41 -5.76
N VAL A 82 -33.16 -2.08 -5.85
CA VAL A 82 -32.37 -1.31 -6.83
C VAL A 82 -30.93 -1.20 -6.38
N LEU A 83 -30.01 -1.76 -7.19
CA LEU A 83 -28.57 -1.68 -6.92
C LEU A 83 -27.87 -0.68 -7.87
N PRO A 84 -27.07 0.28 -7.32
CA PRO A 84 -26.41 1.30 -8.14
C PRO A 84 -25.45 0.76 -9.19
N LYS A 85 -24.76 -0.33 -8.88
CA LYS A 85 -23.74 -0.95 -9.74
C LYS A 85 -24.01 -2.44 -9.93
N LEU A 86 -25.02 -2.78 -10.71
CA LEU A 86 -25.26 -4.14 -11.16
C LEU A 86 -24.92 -4.24 -12.64
N THR A 87 -24.04 -5.16 -13.02
CA THR A 87 -23.58 -5.34 -14.42
C THR A 87 -24.54 -6.15 -15.29
N ILE A 88 -25.54 -6.78 -14.67
CA ILE A 88 -26.63 -7.50 -15.31
C ILE A 88 -27.94 -6.74 -15.08
N ASP A 89 -28.94 -6.99 -15.90
CA ASP A 89 -30.19 -6.24 -15.83
C ASP A 89 -30.95 -6.61 -14.52
N ILE A 90 -31.11 -7.93 -14.25
CA ILE A 90 -31.76 -8.46 -13.05
C ILE A 90 -31.02 -9.70 -12.56
N LEU A 91 -30.84 -9.81 -11.24
CA LEU A 91 -30.36 -11.00 -10.55
C LEU A 91 -31.50 -11.54 -9.66
N ILE A 92 -31.93 -12.75 -9.90
CA ILE A 92 -32.99 -13.41 -9.13
C ILE A 92 -32.37 -14.14 -7.95
N GLY A 93 -32.61 -13.65 -6.76
CA GLY A 93 -32.15 -14.19 -5.49
C GLY A 93 -33.06 -15.23 -4.87
N ALA A 94 -32.69 -15.71 -3.68
CA ALA A 94 -33.42 -16.77 -2.96
C ALA A 94 -34.88 -16.41 -2.64
N ASP A 95 -35.14 -15.11 -2.36
CA ASP A 95 -36.50 -14.60 -2.09
C ASP A 95 -37.50 -14.84 -3.22
N SER A 96 -37.05 -14.80 -4.46
CA SER A 96 -37.89 -14.97 -5.65
C SER A 96 -37.62 -16.28 -6.41
N TYR A 97 -36.60 -17.05 -5.99
CA TYR A 97 -36.19 -18.26 -6.70
C TYR A 97 -37.30 -19.32 -6.76
N GLY A 98 -38.03 -19.53 -5.65
CA GLY A 98 -39.08 -20.48 -5.59
C GLY A 98 -40.26 -20.20 -6.54
N SER A 99 -40.59 -18.93 -6.82
CA SER A 99 -41.67 -18.50 -7.68
C SER A 99 -41.45 -18.75 -9.17
N ILE A 100 -40.20 -19.00 -9.58
CA ILE A 100 -39.83 -19.25 -10.97
C ILE A 100 -39.54 -20.72 -11.27
N LEU A 101 -39.51 -21.61 -10.25
CA LEU A 101 -39.21 -23.03 -10.42
C LEU A 101 -40.39 -23.78 -11.00
N LYS A 102 -40.06 -24.74 -11.85
CA LYS A 102 -41.00 -25.75 -12.37
C LYS A 102 -40.57 -27.17 -11.99
N PRO A 103 -41.47 -28.13 -11.93
CA PRO A 103 -41.08 -29.52 -11.76
C PRO A 103 -40.17 -29.98 -12.89
N GLY A 104 -39.01 -30.52 -12.54
CA GLY A 104 -38.05 -31.10 -13.46
C GLY A 104 -36.62 -30.68 -13.14
N VAL A 105 -35.81 -31.66 -12.79
CA VAL A 105 -34.35 -31.55 -12.62
C VAL A 105 -33.72 -32.60 -13.52
N ARG A 106 -32.73 -32.21 -14.30
CA ARG A 106 -31.89 -33.14 -15.06
C ARG A 106 -30.49 -33.08 -14.46
N SER A 107 -30.10 -34.18 -13.83
CA SER A 107 -28.76 -34.33 -13.26
C SER A 107 -28.02 -35.44 -14.00
N GLY A 108 -26.76 -35.23 -14.32
CA GLY A 108 -25.84 -36.27 -14.75
C GLY A 108 -25.04 -36.82 -13.57
N THR A 109 -23.78 -37.17 -13.81
CA THR A 109 -22.85 -37.59 -12.77
C THR A 109 -22.48 -36.42 -11.86
N ALA A 110 -21.86 -36.68 -10.70
CA ALA A 110 -21.50 -35.68 -9.71
C ALA A 110 -20.58 -34.54 -10.23
N GLU A 111 -19.94 -34.74 -11.36
CA GLU A 111 -19.04 -33.75 -11.99
C GLU A 111 -19.67 -33.00 -13.16
N GLN A 112 -20.94 -33.28 -13.47
CA GLN A 112 -21.68 -32.64 -14.56
C GLN A 112 -22.63 -31.58 -14.04
N PRO A 113 -22.91 -30.51 -14.83
CA PRO A 113 -23.85 -29.47 -14.44
C PRO A 113 -25.28 -30.05 -14.32
N ILE A 114 -26.05 -29.51 -13.41
CA ILE A 114 -27.46 -29.81 -13.19
C ILE A 114 -28.29 -28.81 -14.01
N ALA A 115 -29.27 -29.26 -14.72
CA ALA A 115 -30.27 -28.41 -15.38
C ALA A 115 -31.57 -28.41 -14.55
N ILE A 116 -31.98 -27.22 -14.10
CA ILE A 116 -33.23 -27.01 -13.34
C ILE A 116 -34.23 -26.34 -14.25
N HIS A 117 -35.45 -26.85 -14.26
CA HIS A 117 -36.54 -26.29 -15.08
C HIS A 117 -37.16 -25.07 -14.40
N THR A 118 -37.20 -23.95 -15.13
CA THR A 118 -37.80 -22.69 -14.68
C THR A 118 -38.83 -22.19 -15.68
N ILE A 119 -39.66 -21.23 -15.30
CA ILE A 119 -40.60 -20.57 -16.23
C ILE A 119 -39.89 -19.92 -17.43
N PHE A 120 -38.58 -19.60 -17.32
CA PHE A 120 -37.74 -19.01 -18.39
C PHE A 120 -36.99 -20.07 -19.21
N GLY A 121 -37.26 -21.36 -19.01
CA GLY A 121 -36.57 -22.48 -19.63
C GLY A 121 -35.60 -23.19 -18.67
N TRP A 122 -34.73 -24.04 -19.21
CA TRP A 122 -33.75 -24.79 -18.43
C TRP A 122 -32.57 -23.89 -18.00
N ALA A 123 -32.37 -23.71 -16.69
CA ALA A 123 -31.18 -23.06 -16.13
C ALA A 123 -30.12 -24.12 -15.80
N ILE A 124 -28.91 -23.94 -16.31
CA ILE A 124 -27.78 -24.84 -16.06
C ILE A 124 -26.96 -24.27 -14.90
N LEU A 125 -26.71 -25.10 -13.88
CA LEU A 125 -25.99 -24.81 -12.66
C LEU A 125 -24.96 -25.89 -12.38
N GLY A 126 -23.74 -25.51 -11.98
CA GLY A 126 -22.68 -26.45 -11.61
C GLY A 126 -21.44 -26.42 -12.51
N PRO A 127 -20.48 -27.30 -12.29
CA PRO A 127 -19.20 -27.30 -13.01
C PRO A 127 -19.40 -27.68 -14.48
N ILE A 128 -18.74 -26.98 -15.38
CA ILE A 128 -18.63 -27.32 -16.79
C ILE A 128 -17.21 -27.85 -17.01
N ASN A 129 -17.06 -29.16 -17.18
CA ASN A 129 -15.80 -29.78 -17.56
C ASN A 129 -15.64 -29.64 -19.08
N ASP A 130 -14.83 -28.67 -19.51
CA ASP A 130 -14.36 -28.58 -20.89
C ASP A 130 -12.99 -29.31 -20.99
N PRO A 131 -12.90 -30.44 -21.67
CA PRO A 131 -11.64 -31.20 -21.82
C PRO A 131 -10.55 -30.43 -22.58
N SER A 132 -10.87 -29.33 -23.27
CA SER A 132 -9.90 -28.47 -23.94
C SER A 132 -9.16 -27.49 -23.03
N HIS A 133 -9.58 -27.33 -21.78
CA HIS A 133 -8.92 -26.50 -20.77
C HIS A 133 -8.50 -27.34 -19.56
N ALA A 134 -7.46 -28.17 -19.78
CA ALA A 134 -6.77 -28.84 -18.68
C ALA A 134 -6.17 -27.79 -17.70
N THR A 135 -6.66 -27.86 -16.48
CA THR A 135 -5.98 -27.46 -15.25
C THR A 135 -5.43 -26.03 -15.16
N HIS A 136 -6.31 -25.08 -14.93
CA HIS A 136 -5.96 -23.99 -14.01
C HIS A 136 -6.89 -24.07 -12.81
N ALA A 137 -6.32 -24.50 -11.67
CA ALA A 137 -6.95 -24.33 -10.38
C ALA A 137 -7.15 -22.81 -10.19
N HIS A 138 -8.36 -22.33 -10.45
CA HIS A 138 -8.74 -20.98 -10.11
C HIS A 138 -8.78 -20.90 -8.58
N GLN A 139 -7.65 -20.53 -7.96
CA GLN A 139 -7.68 -19.89 -6.69
C GLN A 139 -8.36 -18.53 -6.93
N GLY A 140 -9.66 -18.49 -6.69
CA GLY A 140 -10.42 -17.25 -6.70
C GLY A 140 -9.98 -16.39 -5.52
N HIS A 141 -8.89 -15.66 -5.68
CA HIS A 141 -8.70 -14.45 -4.91
C HIS A 141 -9.73 -13.47 -5.43
N LEU A 142 -10.89 -13.42 -4.79
CA LEU A 142 -11.88 -12.35 -4.98
C LEU A 142 -11.29 -11.04 -4.44
N ILE A 143 -10.37 -10.45 -5.20
CA ILE A 143 -10.02 -9.05 -5.04
C ILE A 143 -11.18 -8.28 -5.66
N THR A 144 -12.02 -7.69 -4.82
CA THR A 144 -13.10 -6.81 -5.29
C THR A 144 -12.46 -5.66 -6.09
N ASN A 145 -13.17 -5.14 -7.09
CA ASN A 145 -12.70 -3.96 -7.85
C ASN A 145 -12.39 -2.77 -6.93
N GLU A 146 -13.02 -2.69 -5.78
CA GLU A 146 -12.79 -1.69 -4.76
C GLU A 146 -11.46 -1.92 -4.02
N HIS A 147 -11.15 -3.17 -3.69
CA HIS A 147 -9.84 -3.52 -3.12
C HIS A 147 -8.70 -3.27 -4.12
N LEU A 148 -8.94 -3.57 -5.38
CA LEU A 148 -8.00 -3.27 -6.46
C LEU A 148 -7.83 -1.75 -6.68
N HIS A 149 -8.91 -0.96 -6.58
CA HIS A 149 -8.85 0.50 -6.56
C HIS A 149 -8.04 1.04 -5.39
N ASN A 150 -8.23 0.47 -4.20
CA ASN A 150 -7.48 0.84 -3.01
C ASN A 150 -5.99 0.45 -3.12
N LEU A 151 -5.67 -0.71 -3.72
CA LEU A 151 -4.29 -1.09 -3.99
C LEU A 151 -3.60 -0.12 -4.96
N ILE A 152 -4.33 0.36 -5.96
CA ILE A 152 -3.83 1.34 -6.91
C ILE A 152 -3.69 2.71 -6.26
N PHE A 153 -4.65 3.12 -5.44
CA PHE A 153 -4.53 4.37 -4.70
C PHE A 153 -3.30 4.35 -3.81
N ARG A 154 -3.06 3.24 -3.10
CA ARG A 154 -1.83 3.01 -2.34
C ARG A 154 -0.57 2.98 -3.23
N PHE A 155 -0.64 2.40 -4.42
CA PHE A 155 0.47 2.44 -5.39
C PHE A 155 0.85 3.88 -5.77
N TRP A 156 -0.16 4.76 -5.98
CA TRP A 156 0.08 6.17 -6.23
C TRP A 156 0.52 6.95 -4.98
N GLU A 157 0.08 6.55 -3.78
CA GLU A 157 0.54 7.13 -2.52
C GLU A 157 1.99 6.77 -2.21
N LEU A 158 2.41 5.54 -2.48
CA LEU A 158 3.80 5.08 -2.31
C LEU A 158 4.80 5.86 -3.20
N GLU A 159 4.31 6.58 -4.19
CA GLU A 159 5.13 7.48 -5.02
C GLU A 159 5.31 8.88 -4.40
N GLN A 160 4.65 9.17 -3.31
CA GLN A 160 4.94 10.37 -2.54
C GLN A 160 6.29 10.17 -1.83
N ALA A 161 7.07 11.25 -1.73
CA ALA A 161 8.21 11.22 -0.84
C ALA A 161 7.70 10.94 0.58
N PRO A 162 8.33 10.01 1.33
CA PRO A 162 7.93 9.77 2.71
C PRO A 162 7.89 11.08 3.50
N PRO A 163 6.90 11.28 4.39
CA PRO A 163 6.88 12.47 5.23
C PRO A 163 8.15 12.54 6.08
N SER A 164 8.78 13.70 6.14
CA SER A 164 10.02 13.94 6.90
C SER A 164 9.82 14.06 8.41
N GLN A 165 8.59 13.97 8.91
CA GLN A 165 8.30 14.04 10.34
C GLN A 165 7.82 12.69 10.84
N ALA A 166 8.32 12.27 12.00
CA ALA A 166 7.77 11.15 12.74
C ALA A 166 6.25 11.36 12.89
N GLU A 167 5.47 10.47 12.30
CA GLU A 167 4.03 10.49 12.48
C GLU A 167 3.74 10.35 13.97
N THR A 168 2.92 11.25 14.53
CA THR A 168 2.45 11.11 15.92
C THR A 168 1.64 9.83 15.99
N LEU A 169 2.05 8.94 16.90
CA LEU A 169 1.36 7.69 17.15
C LEU A 169 -0.14 7.93 17.40
N THR A 170 -0.97 7.12 16.79
CA THR A 170 -2.41 7.09 17.08
C THR A 170 -2.66 6.61 18.51
N SER A 171 -3.84 6.87 19.07
CA SER A 171 -4.23 6.40 20.40
C SER A 171 -4.06 4.87 20.54
N ASP A 172 -4.42 4.11 19.51
CA ASP A 172 -4.29 2.66 19.48
C ASP A 172 -2.84 2.19 19.48
N GLU A 173 -1.97 2.88 18.75
CA GLU A 173 -0.53 2.59 18.70
C GLU A 173 0.16 2.92 20.02
N VAL A 174 -0.22 4.03 20.67
CA VAL A 174 0.27 4.38 22.02
C VAL A 174 -0.13 3.31 23.03
N THR A 175 -1.38 2.83 22.97
CA THR A 175 -1.87 1.77 23.86
C THR A 175 -1.11 0.48 23.64
N CYS A 176 -0.87 0.11 22.38
CA CYS A 176 -0.11 -1.09 22.01
C CYS A 176 1.35 -1.02 22.49
N GLU A 177 2.00 0.13 22.35
CA GLU A 177 3.37 0.38 22.84
C GLU A 177 3.45 0.28 24.37
N ALA A 178 2.52 0.89 25.08
CA ALA A 178 2.44 0.79 26.54
C ALA A 178 2.22 -0.64 27.02
N HIS A 179 1.35 -1.40 26.31
CA HIS A 179 1.13 -2.81 26.57
C HIS A 179 2.43 -3.62 26.39
N PHE A 180 3.15 -3.42 25.27
CA PHE A 180 4.42 -4.09 25.04
C PHE A 180 5.43 -3.79 26.16
N LEU A 181 5.63 -2.52 26.50
CA LEU A 181 6.60 -2.11 27.53
C LEU A 181 6.31 -2.70 28.90
N SER A 182 5.03 -2.84 29.26
CA SER A 182 4.63 -3.36 30.58
C SER A 182 4.61 -4.88 30.67
N THR A 183 4.57 -5.60 29.53
CA THR A 183 4.32 -7.04 29.51
C THR A 183 5.45 -7.87 28.89
N ASN A 184 6.40 -7.24 28.19
CA ASN A 184 7.53 -7.97 27.65
C ASN A 184 8.47 -8.44 28.76
N SER A 185 9.10 -9.58 28.58
CA SER A 185 10.09 -10.15 29.52
C SER A 185 11.16 -10.91 28.76
N ARG A 186 12.28 -11.17 29.38
CA ARG A 186 13.35 -12.04 28.86
C ARG A 186 13.57 -13.23 29.76
N ASP A 187 13.79 -14.40 29.18
CA ASP A 187 14.18 -15.58 29.91
C ASP A 187 15.68 -15.56 30.28
N SER A 188 16.15 -16.57 31.04
CA SER A 188 17.54 -16.69 31.45
C SER A 188 18.54 -16.83 30.29
N GLN A 189 18.07 -17.20 29.09
CA GLN A 189 18.87 -17.29 27.88
C GLN A 189 18.91 -15.99 27.10
N GLY A 190 18.06 -15.01 27.47
CA GLY A 190 17.93 -13.72 26.81
C GLY A 190 16.80 -13.65 25.79
N ARG A 191 16.03 -14.71 25.57
CA ARG A 191 14.92 -14.76 24.62
C ARG A 191 13.75 -13.94 25.11
N TYR A 192 13.15 -13.13 24.21
CA TYR A 192 11.96 -12.33 24.52
C TYR A 192 10.69 -13.17 24.60
N SER A 193 9.82 -12.82 25.55
CA SER A 193 8.46 -13.30 25.67
C SER A 193 7.50 -12.10 25.66
N VAL A 194 6.44 -12.16 24.86
CA VAL A 194 5.49 -11.05 24.65
C VAL A 194 4.05 -11.51 24.91
N ARG A 195 3.18 -10.57 25.27
CA ARG A 195 1.73 -10.78 25.35
C ARG A 195 1.05 -10.33 24.07
N LEU A 196 -0.06 -10.95 23.70
CA LEU A 196 -0.89 -10.50 22.57
C LEU A 196 -1.63 -9.20 22.96
N PRO A 197 -1.54 -8.14 22.14
CA PRO A 197 -2.14 -6.84 22.45
C PRO A 197 -3.63 -6.82 22.10
N PHE A 198 -4.49 -7.32 22.99
CA PHE A 198 -5.93 -7.30 22.80
C PHE A 198 -6.50 -5.89 22.93
N LYS A 199 -7.30 -5.46 21.92
CA LYS A 199 -8.06 -4.21 21.96
C LYS A 199 -9.50 -4.40 22.43
N VAL A 200 -9.98 -5.65 22.37
CA VAL A 200 -11.29 -6.08 22.83
C VAL A 200 -11.10 -7.33 23.69
N ASP A 201 -11.94 -7.51 24.70
CA ASP A 201 -11.88 -8.68 25.57
C ASP A 201 -11.97 -9.98 24.75
N PRO A 202 -11.02 -10.92 24.89
CA PRO A 202 -11.01 -12.18 24.16
C PRO A 202 -12.26 -13.04 24.36
N THR A 203 -13.04 -12.81 25.42
CA THR A 203 -14.32 -13.50 25.66
C THR A 203 -15.37 -13.24 24.57
N THR A 204 -15.17 -12.18 23.76
CA THR A 204 -16.02 -11.88 22.60
C THR A 204 -15.82 -12.84 21.43
N LEU A 205 -14.73 -13.62 21.44
CA LEU A 205 -14.49 -14.65 20.42
C LEU A 205 -15.48 -15.81 20.61
N GLY A 206 -16.10 -16.21 19.53
CA GLY A 206 -16.90 -17.43 19.49
C GLY A 206 -16.06 -18.68 19.25
N ASN A 207 -16.72 -19.79 18.99
CA ASN A 207 -16.05 -21.06 18.70
C ASN A 207 -15.47 -21.07 17.29
N SER A 208 -14.19 -21.41 17.15
CA SER A 208 -13.47 -21.56 15.88
C SER A 208 -13.07 -23.01 15.59
N LYS A 209 -13.12 -23.95 16.59
CA LYS A 209 -12.64 -25.33 16.45
C LYS A 209 -13.29 -26.07 15.28
N GLY A 210 -14.63 -26.00 15.17
CA GLY A 210 -15.34 -26.68 14.09
C GLY A 210 -15.03 -26.15 12.68
N ILE A 211 -14.70 -24.84 12.57
CA ILE A 211 -14.28 -24.25 11.29
C ILE A 211 -12.85 -24.67 10.95
N ALA A 212 -11.95 -24.67 11.92
CA ALA A 212 -10.58 -25.14 11.75
C ALA A 212 -10.53 -26.63 11.38
N GLN A 213 -11.39 -27.46 11.99
CA GLN A 213 -11.49 -28.89 11.67
C GLN A 213 -11.96 -29.11 10.23
N LYS A 214 -13.01 -28.43 9.78
CA LYS A 214 -13.48 -28.50 8.38
C LYS A 214 -12.41 -28.02 7.40
N SER A 215 -11.58 -27.06 7.78
CA SER A 215 -10.45 -26.61 6.96
C SER A 215 -9.36 -27.67 6.88
N LEU A 216 -9.03 -28.31 8.01
CA LEU A 216 -8.07 -29.40 8.08
C LEU A 216 -8.52 -30.59 7.22
N GLU A 217 -9.78 -31.03 7.31
CA GLU A 217 -10.33 -32.12 6.51
C GLU A 217 -10.15 -31.87 5.01
N ARG A 218 -10.39 -30.63 4.53
CA ARG A 218 -10.14 -30.25 3.13
C ARG A 218 -8.65 -30.28 2.79
N LEU A 219 -7.81 -29.83 3.72
CA LEU A 219 -6.35 -29.89 3.55
C LEU A 219 -5.87 -31.33 3.43
N LEU A 220 -6.31 -32.22 4.31
CA LEU A 220 -5.92 -33.65 4.31
C LEU A 220 -6.37 -34.34 3.01
N LYS A 221 -7.58 -34.08 2.52
CA LYS A 221 -8.04 -34.57 1.20
C LYS A 221 -7.14 -34.09 0.05
N ARG A 222 -6.67 -32.84 0.11
CA ARG A 222 -5.72 -32.30 -0.87
C ARG A 222 -4.36 -32.97 -0.77
N LEU A 223 -3.84 -33.16 0.46
CA LEU A 223 -2.55 -33.76 0.71
C LEU A 223 -2.53 -35.26 0.31
N ALA A 224 -3.63 -35.98 0.49
CA ALA A 224 -3.77 -37.35 0.04
C ALA A 224 -3.57 -37.51 -1.48
N ASN A 225 -3.98 -36.50 -2.26
CA ASN A 225 -3.79 -36.48 -3.72
C ASN A 225 -2.41 -35.92 -4.16
N GLN A 226 -1.57 -35.44 -3.23
CA GLN A 226 -0.27 -34.80 -3.51
C GLN A 226 0.81 -35.31 -2.53
N PRO A 227 1.37 -36.51 -2.72
CA PRO A 227 2.28 -37.14 -1.75
C PRO A 227 3.53 -36.33 -1.42
N GLU A 228 4.13 -35.66 -2.40
CA GLU A 228 5.30 -34.78 -2.18
C GLU A 228 4.96 -33.60 -1.29
N LEU A 229 3.82 -32.95 -1.54
CA LEU A 229 3.35 -31.84 -0.71
C LEU A 229 3.01 -32.32 0.71
N CYS A 230 2.43 -33.52 0.84
CA CYS A 230 2.13 -34.15 2.13
C CYS A 230 3.40 -34.35 2.95
N LYS A 231 4.46 -34.89 2.32
CA LYS A 231 5.75 -35.08 2.97
C LYS A 231 6.33 -33.76 3.45
N LEU A 232 6.44 -32.76 2.58
CA LEU A 232 6.96 -31.42 2.94
C LEU A 232 6.14 -30.77 4.07
N TYR A 233 4.83 -31.03 4.10
CA TYR A 233 3.97 -30.48 5.14
C TYR A 233 4.22 -31.13 6.49
N LYS A 234 4.33 -32.45 6.53
CA LYS A 234 4.67 -33.23 7.73
C LYS A 234 6.05 -32.83 8.24
N ASP A 235 7.05 -32.77 7.36
CA ASP A 235 8.42 -32.37 7.71
C ASP A 235 8.45 -30.97 8.33
N PHE A 236 7.66 -30.01 7.79
CA PHE A 236 7.54 -28.66 8.35
C PHE A 236 6.96 -28.66 9.77
N LEU A 237 5.89 -29.42 10.04
CA LEU A 237 5.27 -29.45 11.36
C LEU A 237 6.18 -30.17 12.37
N ALA A 238 6.82 -31.27 11.96
CA ALA A 238 7.80 -31.98 12.80
C ALA A 238 8.98 -31.05 13.18
N GLU A 239 9.49 -30.25 12.22
CA GLU A 239 10.48 -29.21 12.52
C GLU A 239 9.95 -28.18 13.53
N TYR A 240 8.68 -27.76 13.38
CA TYR A 240 8.07 -26.78 14.27
C TYR A 240 7.97 -27.29 15.71
N GLU A 241 7.59 -28.55 15.88
CA GLU A 241 7.51 -29.22 17.17
C GLU A 241 8.90 -29.48 17.75
N GLY A 242 9.82 -30.04 16.97
CA GLY A 242 11.19 -30.33 17.42
C GLY A 242 11.98 -29.10 17.87
N MET A 243 11.64 -27.91 17.35
CA MET A 243 12.18 -26.63 17.80
C MET A 243 11.46 -26.04 19.02
N GLY A 244 10.41 -26.68 19.52
CA GLY A 244 9.58 -26.15 20.62
C GLY A 244 8.76 -24.91 20.21
N HIS A 245 8.46 -24.74 18.92
CA HIS A 245 7.64 -23.65 18.42
C HIS A 245 6.15 -23.96 18.45
N MET A 246 5.78 -25.23 18.59
CA MET A 246 4.44 -25.68 18.93
C MET A 246 4.54 -26.77 20.01
N ILE A 247 3.50 -26.89 20.83
CA ILE A 247 3.42 -27.77 21.97
C ILE A 247 2.09 -28.50 21.90
N GLU A 248 2.10 -29.83 22.01
CA GLU A 248 0.88 -30.63 22.11
C GLU A 248 0.15 -30.30 23.42
N VAL A 249 -1.15 -30.16 23.36
CA VAL A 249 -2.03 -29.86 24.48
C VAL A 249 -3.10 -30.94 24.56
N GLU A 250 -3.21 -31.58 25.73
CA GLU A 250 -4.29 -32.51 26.01
C GLU A 250 -5.63 -31.74 25.99
N ASP A 251 -6.59 -32.22 25.22
CA ASP A 251 -7.89 -31.55 24.94
C ASP A 251 -8.86 -31.65 26.15
N HIS A 252 -8.33 -31.80 27.37
CA HIS A 252 -9.09 -31.91 28.61
C HIS A 252 -9.42 -30.58 29.28
N ASP A 253 -8.98 -29.44 28.65
CA ASP A 253 -9.35 -28.12 29.14
C ASP A 253 -10.80 -27.79 28.71
N PRO A 254 -11.78 -27.82 29.64
CA PRO A 254 -13.16 -27.50 29.33
C PRO A 254 -13.37 -26.00 29.09
N SER A 255 -12.28 -25.19 29.08
CA SER A 255 -12.37 -23.76 28.83
C SER A 255 -12.74 -23.52 27.37
N PRO A 256 -13.94 -22.99 27.08
CA PRO A 256 -14.34 -22.68 25.71
C PRO A 256 -13.56 -21.52 25.10
N GLN A 257 -12.62 -20.93 25.84
CA GLN A 257 -11.89 -19.72 25.51
C GLN A 257 -10.56 -20.03 24.81
N GLY A 258 -10.59 -20.29 23.51
CA GLY A 258 -9.39 -20.45 22.70
C GLY A 258 -9.72 -20.16 21.24
N TYR A 259 -8.67 -19.88 20.45
CA TYR A 259 -8.84 -19.66 19.01
C TYR A 259 -8.01 -20.66 18.23
N TYR A 260 -8.67 -21.36 17.30
CA TYR A 260 -8.05 -22.35 16.43
C TYR A 260 -7.81 -21.73 15.05
N LEU A 261 -6.55 -21.65 14.66
CA LEU A 261 -6.07 -21.11 13.41
C LEU A 261 -6.20 -22.14 12.27
N PRO A 262 -7.07 -21.93 11.26
CA PRO A 262 -6.96 -22.72 10.05
C PRO A 262 -5.60 -22.45 9.39
N HIS A 263 -5.01 -23.49 8.78
CA HIS A 263 -3.71 -23.36 8.14
C HIS A 263 -3.67 -24.09 6.80
N HIS A 264 -2.77 -23.65 5.91
CA HIS A 264 -2.54 -24.28 4.62
C HIS A 264 -1.11 -24.06 4.13
N GLY A 265 -0.64 -24.94 3.25
CA GLY A 265 0.69 -24.84 2.68
C GLY A 265 0.69 -24.06 1.37
N VAL A 266 1.66 -23.15 1.21
CA VAL A 266 1.99 -22.47 -0.03
C VAL A 266 3.34 -22.98 -0.51
N LEU A 267 3.35 -23.63 -1.67
CA LEU A 267 4.58 -24.13 -2.29
C LEU A 267 5.18 -23.05 -3.19
N ARG A 268 6.46 -22.73 -2.96
CA ARG A 268 7.20 -21.78 -3.79
C ARG A 268 8.65 -22.28 -3.96
N ASN A 269 9.11 -22.41 -5.20
CA ASN A 269 10.46 -22.86 -5.54
C ASN A 269 10.85 -24.18 -4.81
N GLY A 270 9.95 -25.16 -4.76
CA GLY A 270 10.20 -26.45 -4.10
C GLY A 270 10.17 -26.43 -2.57
N LYS A 271 10.01 -25.26 -1.93
CA LYS A 271 9.91 -25.12 -0.48
C LYS A 271 8.49 -24.82 -0.05
N ILE A 272 8.02 -25.48 1.00
CA ILE A 272 6.70 -25.21 1.59
C ILE A 272 6.79 -24.12 2.66
N ARG A 273 5.79 -23.27 2.66
CA ARG A 273 5.51 -22.35 3.78
C ARG A 273 4.09 -22.58 4.27
N VAL A 274 3.93 -23.03 5.50
CA VAL A 274 2.60 -23.14 6.12
C VAL A 274 2.18 -21.77 6.60
N VAL A 275 0.97 -21.35 6.23
CA VAL A 275 0.39 -20.05 6.59
C VAL A 275 -0.78 -20.30 7.53
N PHE A 276 -0.83 -19.53 8.62
CA PHE A 276 -1.87 -19.56 9.63
C PHE A 276 -2.83 -18.40 9.44
N ASN A 277 -4.14 -18.65 9.56
CA ASN A 277 -5.18 -17.67 9.25
C ASN A 277 -5.82 -17.11 10.51
N GLY A 278 -5.25 -16.04 11.06
CA GLY A 278 -5.80 -15.29 12.20
C GLY A 278 -7.06 -14.45 11.86
N SER A 279 -7.42 -14.34 10.56
CA SER A 279 -8.59 -13.58 10.10
C SER A 279 -9.83 -14.46 9.87
N CYS A 280 -9.77 -15.75 10.20
CA CYS A 280 -10.92 -16.64 10.09
C CYS A 280 -11.98 -16.30 11.13
N LYS A 281 -13.18 -15.99 10.68
CA LYS A 281 -14.29 -15.62 11.60
C LYS A 281 -14.73 -16.80 12.44
N THR A 282 -15.00 -16.56 13.71
CA THR A 282 -15.62 -17.51 14.65
C THR A 282 -17.14 -17.50 14.54
N THR A 283 -17.82 -18.29 15.36
CA THR A 283 -19.30 -18.29 15.45
C THR A 283 -19.89 -16.96 15.91
N SER A 284 -19.10 -16.10 16.58
CA SER A 284 -19.54 -14.75 16.95
C SER A 284 -19.39 -13.72 15.81
N GLY A 285 -18.81 -14.10 14.68
CA GLY A 285 -18.51 -13.20 13.57
C GLY A 285 -17.20 -12.40 13.73
N HIS A 286 -16.50 -12.53 14.85
CA HIS A 286 -15.18 -11.94 15.08
C HIS A 286 -14.06 -12.94 14.80
N SER A 287 -12.95 -12.46 14.27
CA SER A 287 -11.70 -13.21 14.14
C SER A 287 -10.70 -12.77 15.20
N LEU A 288 -9.61 -13.53 15.39
CA LEU A 288 -8.53 -13.13 16.28
C LEU A 288 -7.95 -11.77 15.86
N ASN A 289 -7.72 -11.57 14.57
CA ASN A 289 -7.19 -10.32 14.03
C ASN A 289 -8.13 -9.12 14.22
N ASP A 290 -9.45 -9.33 14.34
CA ASP A 290 -10.38 -8.22 14.61
C ASP A 290 -10.26 -7.69 16.04
N ILE A 291 -9.83 -8.51 16.99
CA ILE A 291 -9.75 -8.15 18.40
C ILE A 291 -8.33 -7.82 18.88
N LEU A 292 -7.33 -7.91 17.99
CA LEU A 292 -5.95 -7.53 18.27
C LEU A 292 -5.63 -6.14 17.72
N HIS A 293 -4.85 -5.34 18.45
CA HIS A 293 -4.20 -4.15 17.91
C HIS A 293 -3.17 -4.54 16.85
N THR A 294 -2.99 -3.69 15.86
CA THR A 294 -1.94 -3.87 14.84
C THR A 294 -0.56 -3.47 15.37
N GLY A 295 -0.53 -2.45 16.23
CA GLY A 295 0.69 -1.79 16.68
C GLY A 295 1.26 -0.80 15.64
N ALA A 296 2.22 0.00 16.09
CA ALA A 296 2.89 0.97 15.24
C ALA A 296 3.77 0.29 14.18
N LYS A 297 4.00 0.98 13.07
CA LYS A 297 4.94 0.53 12.05
C LYS A 297 6.37 0.59 12.61
N THR A 298 6.97 -0.55 12.90
CA THR A 298 8.35 -0.67 13.40
C THR A 298 9.39 -0.80 12.30
N GLN A 299 8.97 -1.03 11.06
CA GLN A 299 9.85 -1.24 9.92
C GLN A 299 10.28 0.09 9.33
N ASN A 300 11.55 0.19 8.98
CA ASN A 300 12.06 1.27 8.16
C ASN A 300 11.37 1.31 6.80
N ASP A 301 11.38 2.46 6.16
CA ASP A 301 10.95 2.56 4.76
C ASP A 301 12.00 1.90 3.85
N ILE A 302 11.53 1.15 2.86
CA ILE A 302 12.42 0.48 1.88
C ILE A 302 13.32 1.51 1.17
N PHE A 303 12.77 2.68 0.87
CA PHE A 303 13.53 3.77 0.25
C PHE A 303 14.71 4.19 1.14
N ASP A 304 14.49 4.32 2.44
CA ASP A 304 15.50 4.75 3.39
C ASP A 304 16.61 3.72 3.55
N VAL A 305 16.24 2.44 3.70
CA VAL A 305 17.22 1.35 3.81
C VAL A 305 18.03 1.21 2.51
N LEU A 306 17.41 1.39 1.35
CA LEU A 306 18.14 1.37 0.08
C LEU A 306 19.07 2.58 -0.09
N LEU A 307 18.74 3.74 0.44
CA LEU A 307 19.68 4.86 0.51
C LEU A 307 20.82 4.57 1.49
N TYR A 308 20.50 4.02 2.66
CA TYR A 308 21.49 3.63 3.66
C TYR A 308 22.52 2.65 3.10
N VAL A 309 22.11 1.61 2.38
CA VAL A 309 23.04 0.64 1.77
C VAL A 309 23.88 1.25 0.63
N ARG A 310 23.44 2.35 0.02
CA ARG A 310 24.23 3.08 -0.99
C ARG A 310 25.30 4.00 -0.42
N LYS A 311 25.20 4.35 0.86
CA LYS A 311 26.12 5.26 1.55
C LYS A 311 27.54 4.69 1.65
N TYR A 312 27.68 3.43 2.03
CA TYR A 312 28.95 2.83 2.40
C TYR A 312 29.68 2.16 1.24
N ARG A 313 31.04 2.30 1.24
CA ARG A 313 31.89 1.64 0.26
C ARG A 313 31.82 0.11 0.39
N LEU A 314 32.02 -0.41 1.60
CA LEU A 314 31.90 -1.84 1.92
C LEU A 314 30.58 -2.08 2.62
N LEU A 315 29.89 -3.16 2.23
CA LEU A 315 28.58 -3.50 2.75
C LEU A 315 28.53 -5.00 3.10
N PHE A 316 27.87 -5.32 4.20
CA PHE A 316 27.34 -6.65 4.43
C PHE A 316 25.81 -6.65 4.56
N ILE A 317 25.22 -7.77 4.25
CA ILE A 317 23.79 -8.07 4.51
C ILE A 317 23.73 -9.44 5.19
N THR A 318 22.84 -9.57 6.16
CA THR A 318 22.55 -10.82 6.84
C THR A 318 21.07 -10.89 7.19
N ASP A 319 20.57 -12.08 7.53
CA ASP A 319 19.17 -12.39 7.75
C ASP A 319 19.01 -12.98 9.16
N ILE A 320 17.99 -12.54 9.91
CA ILE A 320 17.63 -13.13 11.19
C ILE A 320 16.87 -14.44 10.94
N VAL A 321 17.45 -15.56 11.36
CA VAL A 321 16.88 -16.89 11.12
C VAL A 321 15.54 -17.01 11.82
N LYS A 322 14.46 -17.19 11.02
CA LYS A 322 13.11 -17.43 11.54
C LYS A 322 12.68 -16.39 12.58
N MET A 323 12.92 -15.09 12.33
CA MET A 323 12.77 -13.97 13.27
C MET A 323 11.54 -14.07 14.18
N PHE A 324 10.34 -14.24 13.60
CA PHE A 324 9.09 -14.32 14.38
C PHE A 324 9.12 -15.46 15.39
N ARG A 325 9.72 -16.61 15.03
CA ARG A 325 9.78 -17.81 15.86
C ARG A 325 10.84 -17.72 16.97
N GLN A 326 11.68 -16.67 16.97
CA GLN A 326 12.64 -16.45 18.07
C GLN A 326 11.97 -15.80 19.29
N ILE A 327 10.77 -15.26 19.14
CA ILE A 327 10.05 -14.55 20.18
C ILE A 327 8.92 -15.44 20.71
N ARG A 328 8.91 -15.69 22.00
CA ARG A 328 7.88 -16.52 22.65
C ARG A 328 6.61 -15.71 22.89
N VAL A 329 5.48 -16.37 22.79
CA VAL A 329 4.20 -15.86 23.29
C VAL A 329 3.99 -16.38 24.71
N HIS A 330 3.55 -15.49 25.60
CA HIS A 330 3.29 -15.82 27.00
C HIS A 330 2.33 -17.03 27.11
N PRO A 331 2.57 -17.99 28.04
CA PRO A 331 1.77 -19.20 28.11
C PRO A 331 0.25 -18.99 28.17
N GLU A 332 -0.22 -17.97 28.91
CA GLU A 332 -1.65 -17.64 28.99
C GLU A 332 -2.30 -17.22 27.66
N ASP A 333 -1.52 -16.73 26.71
CA ASP A 333 -2.04 -16.25 25.41
C ASP A 333 -1.95 -17.32 24.32
N ARG A 334 -1.18 -18.40 24.51
CA ARG A 334 -0.99 -19.46 23.50
C ARG A 334 -2.29 -20.15 23.11
N LYS A 335 -3.26 -20.23 24.02
CA LYS A 335 -4.60 -20.77 23.75
C LYS A 335 -5.32 -20.04 22.60
N PHE A 336 -4.91 -18.82 22.25
CA PHE A 336 -5.42 -18.07 21.11
C PHE A 336 -4.69 -18.38 19.79
N GLN A 337 -3.66 -19.22 19.84
CA GLN A 337 -2.87 -19.66 18.69
C GLN A 337 -2.89 -21.19 18.56
N ARG A 338 -4.04 -21.84 18.74
CA ARG A 338 -4.17 -23.31 18.59
C ARG A 338 -4.29 -23.70 17.13
N ILE A 339 -3.74 -24.84 16.78
CA ILE A 339 -3.92 -25.51 15.50
C ILE A 339 -4.36 -26.95 15.72
N LEU A 340 -5.01 -27.53 14.70
CA LEU A 340 -5.38 -28.94 14.68
C LEU A 340 -4.50 -29.66 13.65
N TRP A 341 -3.99 -30.84 14.02
CA TRP A 341 -3.26 -31.69 13.11
C TRP A 341 -3.57 -33.16 13.34
N VAL A 342 -3.35 -34.01 12.32
CA VAL A 342 -3.53 -35.45 12.41
C VAL A 342 -2.17 -36.12 12.29
N GLU A 343 -1.81 -36.85 13.32
CA GLU A 343 -0.56 -37.61 13.37
C GLU A 343 -0.58 -38.90 12.53
N ALA A 344 0.51 -39.65 12.57
CA ALA A 344 0.65 -40.90 11.79
C ALA A 344 -0.30 -42.01 12.26
N ASP A 345 -0.84 -41.89 13.45
CA ASP A 345 -1.82 -42.79 14.06
C ASP A 345 -3.28 -42.43 13.76
N ASP A 346 -3.50 -41.49 12.85
CA ASP A 346 -4.81 -40.93 12.50
C ASP A 346 -5.55 -40.26 13.66
N GLN A 347 -4.85 -39.93 14.78
CA GLN A 347 -5.46 -39.18 15.87
C GLN A 347 -5.39 -37.69 15.62
N LEU A 348 -6.53 -37.02 15.85
CA LEU A 348 -6.62 -35.56 15.80
C LEU A 348 -6.06 -34.96 17.08
N LYS A 349 -4.94 -34.26 16.97
CA LYS A 349 -4.26 -33.59 18.07
C LYS A 349 -4.43 -32.07 18.00
N THR A 350 -4.38 -31.46 19.18
CA THR A 350 -4.37 -29.99 19.34
C THR A 350 -2.98 -29.53 19.74
N TYR A 351 -2.47 -28.51 19.04
CA TYR A 351 -1.19 -27.88 19.37
C TYR A 351 -1.39 -26.39 19.64
N GLU A 352 -0.63 -25.86 20.58
CA GLU A 352 -0.48 -24.42 20.80
C GLU A 352 0.81 -23.93 20.17
N LEU A 353 0.73 -22.88 19.34
CA LEU A 353 1.92 -22.21 18.82
C LEU A 353 2.55 -21.38 19.94
N ALA A 354 3.80 -21.68 20.27
CA ALA A 354 4.49 -21.11 21.43
C ALA A 354 5.24 -19.81 21.13
N THR A 355 5.29 -19.42 19.86
CA THR A 355 6.04 -18.25 19.37
C THR A 355 5.15 -17.31 18.59
N VAL A 356 5.62 -16.08 18.35
CA VAL A 356 4.88 -15.10 17.51
C VAL A 356 4.59 -15.69 16.14
N THR A 357 3.31 -15.70 15.76
CA THR A 357 2.83 -16.36 14.57
C THR A 357 2.58 -15.36 13.45
N TYR A 358 3.23 -15.54 12.32
CA TYR A 358 2.95 -14.75 11.09
C TYR A 358 1.55 -15.09 10.57
N GLY A 359 0.82 -14.05 10.14
CA GLY A 359 -0.61 -14.11 9.80
C GLY A 359 -1.50 -13.51 10.88
N GLU A 360 -0.96 -13.23 12.05
CA GLU A 360 -1.60 -12.40 13.08
C GLU A 360 -1.26 -10.93 12.87
N THR A 361 -2.23 -10.06 13.14
CA THR A 361 -2.13 -8.62 12.94
C THR A 361 -0.93 -7.97 13.66
N PRO A 362 -0.63 -8.28 14.96
CA PRO A 362 0.47 -7.66 15.68
C PRO A 362 1.85 -8.27 15.40
N ALA A 363 1.95 -9.34 14.61
CA ALA A 363 3.20 -10.10 14.49
C ALA A 363 4.39 -9.25 14.05
N LEU A 364 4.20 -8.36 13.07
CA LEU A 364 5.24 -7.46 12.59
C LEU A 364 5.66 -6.43 13.64
N PHE A 365 4.69 -5.85 14.37
CA PHE A 365 4.97 -4.94 15.47
C PHE A 365 5.76 -5.63 16.58
N LEU A 366 5.27 -6.78 17.08
CA LEU A 366 5.90 -7.51 18.19
C LEU A 366 7.33 -7.92 17.85
N SER A 367 7.57 -8.39 16.62
CA SER A 367 8.92 -8.80 16.21
C SER A 367 9.88 -7.63 16.04
N GLY A 368 9.47 -6.58 15.35
CA GLY A 368 10.29 -5.38 15.18
C GLY A 368 10.58 -4.68 16.52
N ARG A 369 9.55 -4.61 17.39
CA ARG A 369 9.69 -3.98 18.70
C ARG A 369 10.59 -4.75 19.64
N ALA A 370 10.58 -6.10 19.57
CA ALA A 370 11.51 -6.94 20.33
C ALA A 370 12.97 -6.70 19.90
N VAL A 371 13.24 -6.55 18.60
CA VAL A 371 14.59 -6.19 18.12
C VAL A 371 14.99 -4.78 18.57
N GLN A 372 14.09 -3.81 18.51
CA GLN A 372 14.34 -2.46 19.02
C GLN A 372 14.59 -2.46 20.54
N GLN A 373 13.86 -3.31 21.29
CA GLN A 373 14.08 -3.47 22.72
C GLN A 373 15.47 -4.08 23.01
N LEU A 374 15.91 -5.03 22.19
CA LEU A 374 17.26 -5.61 22.32
C LEU A 374 18.35 -4.56 22.12
N VAL A 375 18.18 -3.65 21.16
CA VAL A 375 19.10 -2.52 20.98
C VAL A 375 19.10 -1.58 22.18
N PHE A 376 17.93 -1.39 22.83
CA PHE A 376 17.83 -0.60 24.04
C PHE A 376 18.51 -1.29 25.24
N ASP A 377 18.30 -2.60 25.42
CA ASP A 377 18.78 -3.37 26.57
C ASP A 377 20.30 -3.62 26.54
N GLU A 378 20.87 -3.86 25.34
CA GLU A 378 22.26 -4.34 25.19
C GLU A 378 23.15 -3.39 24.34
N GLY A 379 22.57 -2.35 23.74
CA GLY A 379 23.28 -1.48 22.79
C GLY A 379 24.50 -0.76 23.34
N GLU A 380 24.52 -0.47 24.65
CA GLU A 380 25.70 0.12 25.31
C GLU A 380 26.93 -0.80 25.24
N ARG A 381 26.71 -2.12 25.26
CA ARG A 381 27.79 -3.12 25.15
C ARG A 381 28.21 -3.35 23.71
N PHE A 382 27.35 -3.00 22.76
CA PHE A 382 27.54 -3.22 21.33
C PHE A 382 27.28 -1.93 20.52
N PRO A 383 28.02 -0.83 20.75
CA PRO A 383 27.68 0.49 20.23
C PRO A 383 27.68 0.57 18.69
N LEU A 384 28.48 -0.26 18.00
CA LEU A 384 28.52 -0.29 16.54
C LEU A 384 27.28 -0.93 15.90
N THR A 385 26.38 -1.51 16.68
CA THR A 385 25.17 -2.15 16.19
C THR A 385 23.99 -1.17 16.02
N ILE A 386 24.07 -0.02 16.68
CA ILE A 386 22.93 0.92 16.77
C ILE A 386 22.50 1.38 15.38
N GLU A 387 23.45 1.80 14.55
CA GLU A 387 23.15 2.30 13.20
C GLU A 387 22.62 1.19 12.26
N PRO A 388 23.29 0.01 12.12
CA PRO A 388 22.76 -1.10 11.32
C PRO A 388 21.35 -1.55 11.71
N LEU A 389 21.05 -1.66 13.00
CA LEU A 389 19.75 -2.13 13.46
C LEU A 389 18.66 -1.07 13.43
N ARG A 390 18.98 0.22 13.56
CA ARG A 390 18.01 1.31 13.49
C ARG A 390 17.74 1.77 12.06
N GLU A 391 18.77 1.86 11.22
CA GLU A 391 18.70 2.48 9.90
C GLU A 391 18.85 1.46 8.76
N GLY A 392 19.66 0.41 8.96
CA GLY A 392 19.98 -0.61 7.96
C GLY A 392 19.11 -1.86 8.03
N SER A 393 18.13 -1.94 8.92
CA SER A 393 17.27 -3.14 9.05
C SER A 393 15.94 -2.99 8.35
N TYR A 394 15.45 -4.11 7.79
CA TYR A 394 14.10 -4.21 7.24
C TYR A 394 13.53 -5.60 7.53
N VAL A 395 12.59 -5.68 8.45
CA VAL A 395 12.03 -6.95 8.98
C VAL A 395 13.16 -7.84 9.51
N ASP A 396 13.51 -8.90 8.80
CA ASP A 396 14.54 -9.90 9.12
C ASP A 396 15.90 -9.64 8.47
N ASP A 397 15.98 -8.76 7.46
CA ASP A 397 17.23 -8.35 6.82
C ASP A 397 17.94 -7.26 7.62
N ILE A 398 19.25 -7.41 7.88
CA ILE A 398 20.12 -6.41 8.51
C ILE A 398 21.25 -6.07 7.55
N SER A 399 21.45 -4.79 7.28
CA SER A 399 22.55 -4.26 6.48
C SER A 399 23.48 -3.43 7.36
N GLY A 400 24.79 -3.60 7.18
CA GLY A 400 25.79 -2.76 7.82
C GLY A 400 26.94 -2.43 6.87
N GLY A 401 27.54 -1.26 7.01
CA GLY A 401 28.56 -0.81 6.09
C GLY A 401 29.68 -0.01 6.75
N ALA A 402 30.82 0.05 6.08
CA ALA A 402 32.01 0.82 6.49
C ALA A 402 32.85 1.20 5.28
N ASP A 403 33.85 2.06 5.51
CA ASP A 403 34.82 2.46 4.48
C ASP A 403 36.00 1.49 4.37
N ASP A 404 36.29 0.74 5.43
CA ASP A 404 37.39 -0.23 5.51
C ASP A 404 36.92 -1.59 6.06
N LEU A 405 37.72 -2.64 5.76
CA LEU A 405 37.39 -4.01 6.11
C LEU A 405 37.46 -4.28 7.63
N HIS A 406 38.38 -3.64 8.35
CA HIS A 406 38.54 -3.82 9.79
C HIS A 406 37.29 -3.33 10.53
N THR A 407 36.84 -2.14 10.21
CA THR A 407 35.61 -1.55 10.76
C THR A 407 34.38 -2.36 10.38
N LEU A 408 34.30 -2.83 9.12
CA LEU A 408 33.19 -3.69 8.68
C LEU A 408 33.08 -4.98 9.48
N ASN A 409 34.22 -5.65 9.73
CA ASN A 409 34.27 -6.87 10.55
C ASN A 409 33.91 -6.58 12.01
N ALA A 410 34.35 -5.47 12.57
CA ALA A 410 34.00 -5.06 13.93
C ALA A 410 32.49 -4.84 14.09
N ILE A 411 31.86 -4.13 13.13
CA ILE A 411 30.41 -3.93 13.10
C ILE A 411 29.69 -5.29 13.03
N ALA A 412 30.07 -6.15 12.07
CA ALA A 412 29.43 -7.46 11.89
C ALA A 412 29.54 -8.36 13.12
N THR A 413 30.70 -8.33 13.81
CA THR A 413 30.92 -9.10 15.04
C THR A 413 30.04 -8.59 16.18
N GLN A 414 29.90 -7.28 16.33
CA GLN A 414 29.01 -6.71 17.32
C GLN A 414 27.53 -6.97 16.99
N VAL A 415 27.10 -6.86 15.73
CA VAL A 415 25.73 -7.18 15.32
C VAL A 415 25.39 -8.64 15.63
N GLU A 416 26.30 -9.57 15.33
CA GLU A 416 26.14 -10.99 15.67
C GLU A 416 26.07 -11.19 17.19
N GLY A 417 26.99 -10.57 17.94
CA GLY A 417 27.01 -10.65 19.41
C GLY A 417 25.73 -10.14 20.07
N LEU A 418 25.24 -8.96 19.63
CA LEU A 418 24.01 -8.40 20.17
C LEU A 418 22.80 -9.28 19.82
N CYS A 419 22.67 -9.72 18.57
CA CYS A 419 21.58 -10.58 18.13
C CYS A 419 21.56 -11.90 18.90
N LEU A 420 22.73 -12.52 19.18
CA LEU A 420 22.83 -13.73 19.99
C LEU A 420 22.35 -13.50 21.43
N LYS A 421 22.56 -12.32 22.02
CA LYS A 421 22.02 -11.98 23.34
C LYS A 421 20.50 -11.97 23.40
N GLY A 422 19.83 -11.73 22.28
CA GLY A 422 18.38 -11.82 22.13
C GLY A 422 17.87 -13.16 21.58
N CYS A 423 18.75 -14.15 21.41
CA CYS A 423 18.46 -15.41 20.74
C CYS A 423 17.99 -15.23 19.28
N PHE A 424 18.51 -14.23 18.56
CA PHE A 424 18.30 -13.99 17.14
C PHE A 424 19.52 -14.44 16.33
N PRO A 425 19.66 -15.73 15.97
CA PRO A 425 20.80 -16.19 15.17
C PRO A 425 20.75 -15.58 13.78
N LEU A 426 21.94 -15.23 13.26
CA LEU A 426 22.10 -14.64 11.92
C LEU A 426 22.60 -15.67 10.92
N SER A 427 22.19 -15.49 9.65
CA SER A 427 22.62 -16.38 8.55
C SER A 427 22.69 -15.63 7.23
N LYS A 428 23.13 -16.33 6.17
CA LYS A 428 23.14 -15.83 4.78
C LYS A 428 23.97 -14.54 4.61
N TRP A 429 25.11 -14.46 5.26
CA TRP A 429 26.00 -13.33 5.12
C TRP A 429 26.41 -13.11 3.64
N LYS A 430 26.26 -11.88 3.16
CA LYS A 430 26.67 -11.42 1.82
C LYS A 430 27.45 -10.12 1.95
N SER A 431 28.45 -9.91 1.09
CA SER A 431 29.26 -8.68 1.06
C SER A 431 29.84 -8.46 -0.32
N ASN A 432 30.17 -7.22 -0.63
CA ASN A 432 30.97 -6.87 -1.81
C ASN A 432 32.50 -7.07 -1.58
N HIS A 433 32.92 -7.54 -0.39
CA HIS A 433 34.33 -7.82 -0.11
C HIS A 433 34.56 -9.32 0.13
N PRO A 434 35.42 -9.99 -0.68
CA PRO A 434 35.57 -11.45 -0.60
C PRO A 434 36.18 -11.92 0.71
N ASP A 435 37.13 -11.19 1.33
CA ASP A 435 37.75 -11.60 2.57
C ASP A 435 36.81 -11.51 3.76
N PHE A 436 35.84 -10.59 3.75
CA PHE A 436 34.76 -10.58 4.74
C PHE A 436 33.98 -11.90 4.74
N ILE A 437 33.64 -12.41 3.56
CA ILE A 437 32.89 -13.66 3.43
C ILE A 437 33.69 -14.86 3.90
N LYS A 438 35.03 -14.92 3.60
CA LYS A 438 35.90 -15.98 4.09
C LYS A 438 35.91 -16.02 5.62
N THR A 439 36.10 -14.86 6.27
CA THR A 439 36.08 -14.74 7.74
C THR A 439 34.77 -15.24 8.35
N LYS A 440 33.63 -14.97 7.75
CA LYS A 440 32.31 -15.43 8.23
C LYS A 440 32.05 -16.91 7.95
N SER A 441 32.64 -17.48 6.90
CA SER A 441 32.52 -18.93 6.59
C SER A 441 33.32 -19.81 7.52
N GLU A 442 34.41 -19.33 8.07
CA GLU A 442 35.28 -20.02 9.01
C GLU A 442 34.75 -19.97 10.47
N SER A 443 33.70 -19.19 10.73
CA SER A 443 33.09 -19.05 12.05
C SER A 443 32.29 -20.31 12.44
N PRO A 444 32.46 -20.87 13.65
CA PRO A 444 31.78 -22.10 14.08
C PRO A 444 30.26 -21.99 14.18
N SER A 445 29.70 -20.83 14.04
CA SER A 445 28.24 -20.58 13.99
C SER A 445 27.59 -20.87 12.63
N SER A 446 28.37 -21.13 11.56
CA SER A 446 27.87 -21.44 10.22
C SER A 446 27.45 -22.91 10.11
N THR A 447 26.22 -23.25 10.50
CA THR A 447 25.67 -24.61 10.45
C THR A 447 25.14 -25.05 9.09
N GLU A 448 25.22 -24.24 8.06
CA GLU A 448 24.80 -24.59 6.70
C GLU A 448 25.88 -24.18 5.69
N SER A 449 26.60 -25.17 5.19
CA SER A 449 27.42 -25.05 3.98
C SER A 449 26.53 -24.90 2.75
N HIS A 450 26.04 -23.69 2.49
CA HIS A 450 25.38 -23.39 1.23
C HIS A 450 26.40 -22.87 0.22
N GLU A 451 26.42 -23.53 -0.92
CA GLU A 451 27.26 -23.25 -2.07
C GLU A 451 27.29 -21.76 -2.42
N PHE A 452 28.49 -21.18 -2.37
CA PHE A 452 28.81 -19.77 -2.67
C PHE A 452 28.69 -19.41 -4.17
N HIS A 453 27.78 -20.05 -4.93
CA HIS A 453 27.67 -19.86 -6.37
C HIS A 453 26.56 -18.92 -6.85
N GLU A 454 25.74 -18.38 -5.97
CA GLU A 454 24.81 -17.33 -6.41
C GLU A 454 25.52 -15.95 -6.42
N SER A 455 26.03 -15.58 -7.59
CA SER A 455 26.65 -14.28 -7.85
C SER A 455 25.69 -13.08 -7.65
N THR A 456 24.40 -13.36 -7.52
CA THR A 456 23.32 -12.34 -7.41
C THR A 456 22.44 -12.64 -6.20
N THR A 457 22.31 -11.67 -5.31
CA THR A 457 21.35 -11.71 -4.18
C THR A 457 20.30 -10.61 -4.34
N LYS A 458 19.25 -10.65 -3.53
CA LYS A 458 18.26 -9.57 -3.49
C LYS A 458 18.47 -8.72 -2.25
N ILE A 459 18.60 -7.41 -2.44
CA ILE A 459 18.48 -6.41 -1.37
C ILE A 459 17.08 -5.85 -1.46
N LEU A 460 16.22 -6.19 -0.51
CA LEU A 460 14.85 -5.66 -0.41
C LEU A 460 14.09 -5.71 -1.75
N GLY A 461 14.32 -6.77 -2.54
CA GLY A 461 13.67 -6.94 -3.84
C GLY A 461 14.47 -6.47 -5.06
N LEU A 462 15.49 -5.64 -4.91
CA LEU A 462 16.45 -5.32 -5.97
C LEU A 462 17.52 -6.40 -6.09
N ALA A 463 17.88 -6.78 -7.31
CA ALA A 463 18.97 -7.72 -7.54
C ALA A 463 20.30 -6.99 -7.36
N TRP A 464 21.15 -7.50 -6.46
CA TRP A 464 22.51 -6.99 -6.21
C TRP A 464 23.53 -8.05 -6.56
N GLN A 465 24.46 -7.69 -7.43
CA GLN A 465 25.64 -8.51 -7.72
C GLN A 465 26.78 -8.03 -6.82
N CYS A 466 27.12 -8.86 -5.82
CA CYS A 466 28.04 -8.46 -4.76
C CYS A 466 29.44 -8.15 -5.28
N ALA A 467 30.03 -9.02 -6.11
CA ALA A 467 31.40 -8.85 -6.55
C ALA A 467 31.66 -7.60 -7.41
N PRO A 468 30.84 -7.28 -8.45
CA PRO A 468 30.99 -6.03 -9.18
C PRO A 468 30.33 -4.83 -8.47
N ASP A 469 29.64 -5.04 -7.35
CA ASP A 469 28.92 -4.07 -6.55
C ASP A 469 27.89 -3.23 -7.32
N VAL A 470 27.06 -3.90 -8.11
CA VAL A 470 26.05 -3.26 -8.96
C VAL A 470 24.65 -3.75 -8.67
N LEU A 471 23.69 -2.84 -8.79
CA LEU A 471 22.26 -3.12 -8.78
C LEU A 471 21.81 -3.48 -10.20
N ARG A 472 20.92 -4.49 -10.29
CA ARG A 472 20.35 -5.00 -11.53
C ARG A 472 18.85 -4.97 -11.49
N PHE A 473 18.25 -4.82 -12.65
CA PHE A 473 16.80 -4.94 -12.85
C PHE A 473 16.48 -6.15 -13.73
N THR A 474 15.46 -6.90 -13.37
CA THR A 474 14.98 -8.05 -14.17
C THR A 474 13.59 -7.74 -14.70
N GLY A 475 13.48 -7.61 -16.00
CA GLY A 475 12.17 -7.52 -16.69
C GLY A 475 11.55 -8.91 -16.80
N HIS A 476 10.69 -9.31 -15.86
CA HIS A 476 9.92 -10.53 -16.00
C HIS A 476 8.65 -10.25 -16.81
N THR A 477 8.50 -10.90 -17.95
CA THR A 477 7.29 -10.87 -18.74
C THR A 477 6.63 -12.23 -18.71
N GLN A 478 5.31 -12.30 -18.60
CA GLN A 478 4.56 -13.57 -18.73
C GLN A 478 4.08 -13.71 -20.17
N PRO A 479 4.75 -14.49 -21.02
CA PRO A 479 4.31 -14.72 -22.39
C PRO A 479 2.98 -15.49 -22.37
N GLY A 480 2.02 -15.06 -23.21
CA GLY A 480 0.76 -15.76 -23.43
C GLY A 480 -0.45 -15.29 -22.62
N ALA A 481 -0.29 -14.42 -21.63
CA ALA A 481 -1.44 -13.85 -20.93
C ALA A 481 -2.19 -12.83 -21.81
N ALA A 482 -3.51 -12.83 -21.72
CA ALA A 482 -4.34 -11.81 -22.37
C ALA A 482 -3.97 -10.42 -21.85
N ILE A 483 -3.77 -9.45 -22.74
CA ILE A 483 -3.43 -8.06 -22.39
C ILE A 483 -4.69 -7.35 -21.95
N THR A 484 -4.83 -7.17 -20.65
CA THR A 484 -5.92 -6.46 -19.98
C THR A 484 -5.35 -5.38 -19.07
N LYS A 485 -6.20 -4.48 -18.60
CA LYS A 485 -5.79 -3.48 -17.60
C LYS A 485 -5.18 -4.11 -16.36
N ARG A 486 -5.70 -5.28 -15.92
CA ARG A 486 -5.20 -6.06 -14.78
C ARG A 486 -3.78 -6.59 -15.04
N THR A 487 -3.55 -7.20 -16.20
CA THR A 487 -2.22 -7.75 -16.53
C THR A 487 -1.18 -6.66 -16.70
N ILE A 488 -1.53 -5.53 -17.32
CA ILE A 488 -0.65 -4.35 -17.45
C ILE A 488 -0.22 -3.85 -16.07
N LEU A 489 -1.16 -3.69 -15.13
CA LEU A 489 -0.84 -3.26 -13.77
C LEU A 489 0.07 -4.27 -13.07
N SER A 490 -0.29 -5.56 -13.14
CA SER A 490 0.48 -6.63 -12.49
C SER A 490 1.92 -6.68 -12.99
N GLU A 491 2.13 -6.58 -14.30
CA GLU A 491 3.47 -6.60 -14.90
C GLU A 491 4.24 -5.30 -14.57
N THR A 492 3.56 -4.14 -14.57
CA THR A 492 4.18 -2.87 -14.17
C THR A 492 4.64 -2.90 -12.71
N ALA A 493 3.82 -3.47 -11.81
CA ALA A 493 4.15 -3.58 -10.39
C ALA A 493 5.32 -4.55 -10.12
N GLN A 494 5.65 -5.45 -11.05
CA GLN A 494 6.83 -6.32 -10.96
C GLN A 494 8.14 -5.57 -11.27
N LEU A 495 8.07 -4.40 -11.91
CA LEU A 495 9.22 -3.52 -12.11
C LEU A 495 9.49 -2.75 -10.81
N PHE A 496 10.11 -3.44 -9.87
CA PHE A 496 10.33 -2.93 -8.53
C PHE A 496 11.51 -1.93 -8.51
N ASP A 497 11.21 -0.64 -8.42
CA ASP A 497 12.18 0.46 -8.43
C ASP A 497 11.89 1.49 -7.33
N PRO A 498 12.15 1.17 -6.06
CA PRO A 498 11.86 2.08 -4.95
C PRO A 498 12.65 3.39 -4.98
N LEU A 499 13.88 3.35 -5.49
CA LEU A 499 14.73 4.53 -5.64
C LEU A 499 14.43 5.35 -6.90
N GLY A 500 13.64 4.83 -7.83
CA GLY A 500 13.32 5.51 -9.07
C GLY A 500 14.47 5.57 -10.08
N LEU A 501 15.41 4.64 -10.04
CA LEU A 501 16.57 4.62 -10.92
C LEU A 501 16.21 4.39 -12.39
N ILE A 502 15.12 3.66 -12.64
CA ILE A 502 14.57 3.40 -13.98
C ILE A 502 13.22 4.12 -14.22
N CYS A 503 12.92 5.17 -13.46
CA CYS A 503 11.72 5.99 -13.65
C CYS A 503 11.45 6.40 -15.10
N PRO A 504 12.45 6.76 -15.94
CA PRO A 504 12.21 7.11 -17.34
C PRO A 504 11.60 5.98 -18.17
N VAL A 505 11.84 4.74 -17.80
CA VAL A 505 11.18 3.58 -18.44
C VAL A 505 9.80 3.37 -17.85
N ILE A 506 9.68 3.36 -16.53
CA ILE A 506 8.43 3.04 -15.83
C ILE A 506 7.33 4.08 -16.12
N VAL A 507 7.66 5.35 -16.29
CA VAL A 507 6.68 6.42 -16.56
C VAL A 507 5.83 6.13 -17.80
N ARG A 508 6.38 5.45 -18.81
CA ARG A 508 5.64 5.04 -20.01
C ARG A 508 4.47 4.10 -19.69
N ALA A 509 4.71 3.15 -18.79
CA ALA A 509 3.66 2.25 -18.31
C ALA A 509 2.63 2.99 -17.45
N LYS A 510 3.07 3.92 -16.59
CA LYS A 510 2.19 4.73 -15.76
C LYS A 510 1.25 5.62 -16.57
N ILE A 511 1.77 6.29 -17.60
CA ILE A 511 0.96 7.11 -18.53
C ILE A 511 -0.05 6.23 -19.27
N LEU A 512 0.36 5.05 -19.76
CA LEU A 512 -0.56 4.11 -20.40
C LEU A 512 -1.69 3.66 -19.44
N MET A 513 -1.34 3.40 -18.18
CA MET A 513 -2.34 3.07 -17.15
C MET A 513 -3.32 4.22 -16.91
N GLN A 514 -2.85 5.46 -16.86
CA GLN A 514 -3.70 6.65 -16.73
C GLN A 514 -4.64 6.83 -17.94
N ASP A 515 -4.15 6.60 -19.16
CA ASP A 515 -4.96 6.61 -20.39
C ASP A 515 -6.10 5.58 -20.29
N LEU A 516 -5.79 4.35 -19.86
CA LEU A 516 -6.80 3.29 -19.67
C LEU A 516 -7.83 3.64 -18.57
N TRP A 517 -7.41 4.42 -17.58
CA TRP A 517 -8.33 4.94 -16.55
C TRP A 517 -9.27 5.99 -17.12
N SER A 518 -8.73 6.92 -17.88
CA SER A 518 -9.49 8.00 -18.51
C SER A 518 -10.54 7.47 -19.48
N LEU A 519 -10.23 6.36 -20.16
CA LEU A 519 -11.14 5.63 -21.04
C LEU A 519 -12.20 4.80 -20.29
N LYS A 520 -12.15 4.73 -18.93
CA LYS A 520 -13.06 3.94 -18.09
C LYS A 520 -13.17 2.46 -18.45
N VAL A 521 -12.11 1.88 -19.01
CA VAL A 521 -12.03 0.46 -19.37
C VAL A 521 -12.09 -0.38 -18.10
N GLY A 522 -12.85 -1.47 -18.09
CA GLY A 522 -12.91 -2.44 -17.01
C GLY A 522 -11.60 -3.23 -16.88
N TRP A 523 -11.43 -3.93 -15.75
CA TRP A 523 -10.18 -4.60 -15.40
C TRP A 523 -9.78 -5.73 -16.36
N ASP A 524 -10.77 -6.45 -16.87
CA ASP A 524 -10.59 -7.63 -17.70
C ASP A 524 -11.18 -7.45 -19.11
N ASP A 525 -11.58 -6.20 -19.45
CA ASP A 525 -12.10 -5.86 -20.76
C ASP A 525 -11.02 -5.96 -21.83
N LYS A 526 -11.44 -6.29 -23.04
CA LYS A 526 -10.57 -6.28 -24.21
C LYS A 526 -10.16 -4.85 -24.53
N LEU A 527 -8.86 -4.61 -24.59
CA LEU A 527 -8.31 -3.29 -24.88
C LEU A 527 -8.38 -2.95 -26.38
N MET A 528 -8.34 -1.67 -26.68
CA MET A 528 -8.22 -1.18 -28.06
C MET A 528 -6.87 -1.61 -28.68
N PRO A 529 -6.81 -1.91 -29.98
CA PRO A 529 -5.59 -2.36 -30.66
C PRO A 529 -4.38 -1.45 -30.43
N GLN A 530 -4.58 -0.13 -30.40
CA GLN A 530 -3.52 0.85 -30.15
C GLN A 530 -2.90 0.69 -28.75
N MET A 531 -3.72 0.44 -27.72
CA MET A 531 -3.25 0.24 -26.35
C MET A 531 -2.51 -1.10 -26.21
N ILE A 532 -3.02 -2.13 -26.87
CA ILE A 532 -2.34 -3.44 -26.96
C ILE A 532 -0.97 -3.27 -27.62
N HIS A 533 -0.89 -2.56 -28.74
CA HIS A 533 0.37 -2.32 -29.44
C HIS A 533 1.38 -1.57 -28.58
N ARG A 534 0.95 -0.45 -27.94
CA ARG A 534 1.80 0.32 -27.02
C ARG A 534 2.37 -0.57 -25.90
N TRP A 535 1.51 -1.41 -25.31
CA TRP A 535 1.94 -2.32 -24.24
C TRP A 535 2.88 -3.42 -24.74
N THR A 536 2.57 -4.05 -25.86
CA THR A 536 3.39 -5.11 -26.46
C THR A 536 4.80 -4.61 -26.82
N THR A 537 4.90 -3.40 -27.39
CA THR A 537 6.18 -2.74 -27.69
C THR A 537 6.96 -2.48 -26.40
N PHE A 538 6.33 -1.86 -25.38
CA PHE A 538 6.96 -1.61 -24.09
C PHE A 538 7.45 -2.93 -23.44
N ARG A 539 6.60 -3.94 -23.44
CA ARG A 539 6.90 -5.27 -22.85
C ARG A 539 8.09 -5.95 -23.53
N ALA A 540 8.18 -5.86 -24.84
CA ALA A 540 9.28 -6.45 -25.60
C ALA A 540 10.63 -5.81 -25.25
N GLU A 541 10.64 -4.51 -24.98
CA GLU A 541 11.84 -3.74 -24.63
C GLU A 541 12.35 -4.04 -23.21
N LEU A 542 11.49 -4.53 -22.29
CA LEU A 542 11.85 -4.73 -20.87
C LEU A 542 12.98 -5.75 -20.66
N SER A 543 13.17 -6.71 -21.54
CA SER A 543 14.26 -7.69 -21.47
C SER A 543 15.64 -7.03 -21.46
N GLU A 544 15.79 -5.89 -22.13
CA GLU A 544 17.03 -5.13 -22.22
C GLU A 544 17.47 -4.51 -20.87
N LEU A 545 16.54 -4.36 -19.92
CA LEU A 545 16.87 -3.89 -18.56
C LEU A 545 17.85 -4.82 -17.85
N SER A 546 17.94 -6.10 -18.23
CA SER A 546 18.85 -7.07 -17.64
C SER A 546 20.34 -6.71 -17.88
N SER A 547 20.64 -5.95 -18.93
CA SER A 547 22.00 -5.46 -19.25
C SER A 547 22.39 -4.23 -18.42
N LEU A 548 21.44 -3.54 -17.79
CA LEU A 548 21.69 -2.37 -16.98
C LEU A 548 22.42 -2.74 -15.69
N ALA A 549 23.57 -2.11 -15.43
CA ALA A 549 24.38 -2.28 -14.24
C ALA A 549 24.57 -0.92 -13.58
N ILE A 550 23.97 -0.72 -12.41
CA ILE A 550 24.00 0.57 -11.70
C ILE A 550 24.92 0.43 -10.48
N PRO A 551 25.98 1.24 -10.36
CA PRO A 551 26.83 1.24 -9.17
C PRO A 551 25.99 1.48 -7.91
N ARG A 552 26.18 0.64 -6.91
CA ARG A 552 25.44 0.78 -5.64
C ARG A 552 25.95 1.98 -4.85
N TRP A 553 27.27 2.10 -4.73
CA TRP A 553 27.91 3.08 -3.87
C TRP A 553 27.82 4.50 -4.42
N LEU A 554 27.62 5.47 -3.53
CA LEU A 554 27.50 6.90 -3.85
C LEU A 554 28.82 7.66 -3.74
N HIS A 555 29.95 6.97 -3.66
CA HIS A 555 31.31 7.52 -3.55
C HIS A 555 31.56 8.37 -2.29
N THR A 556 30.70 8.25 -1.27
CA THR A 556 30.87 8.91 0.04
C THR A 556 31.82 8.11 0.92
N THR A 557 32.82 8.76 1.51
CA THR A 557 33.77 8.18 2.48
C THR A 557 34.10 9.22 3.56
N SER A 558 34.78 8.80 4.61
CA SER A 558 35.21 9.67 5.70
C SER A 558 36.23 10.74 5.28
N ASP A 559 36.97 10.52 4.19
CA ASP A 559 37.95 11.48 3.63
C ASP A 559 37.34 12.39 2.53
N THR A 560 36.05 12.33 2.31
CA THR A 560 35.37 13.22 1.36
C THR A 560 35.53 14.68 1.78
N THR A 561 36.11 15.51 0.87
CA THR A 561 36.36 16.93 1.14
C THR A 561 35.18 17.84 0.86
N MET A 562 34.28 17.42 -0.02
CA MET A 562 33.09 18.18 -0.38
C MET A 562 31.96 17.24 -0.81
N THR A 563 30.77 17.48 -0.27
CA THR A 563 29.54 16.84 -0.71
C THR A 563 28.49 17.90 -0.99
N GLU A 564 27.89 17.88 -2.17
CA GLU A 564 26.78 18.75 -2.58
C GLU A 564 25.61 17.91 -3.07
N LEU A 565 24.38 18.35 -2.80
CA LEU A 565 23.17 17.74 -3.33
C LEU A 565 22.53 18.63 -4.40
N HIS A 566 22.19 18.04 -5.54
CA HIS A 566 21.57 18.74 -6.65
C HIS A 566 20.24 18.07 -6.99
N GLY A 567 19.15 18.84 -6.90
CA GLY A 567 17.81 18.39 -7.25
C GLY A 567 17.33 19.05 -8.54
N PHE A 568 16.73 18.26 -9.44
CA PHE A 568 16.15 18.73 -10.69
C PHE A 568 14.67 18.40 -10.71
N SER A 569 13.84 19.35 -11.13
CA SER A 569 12.41 19.15 -11.26
C SER A 569 11.92 19.64 -12.62
N ASP A 570 10.91 18.94 -13.14
CA ASP A 570 10.23 19.28 -14.37
C ASP A 570 8.82 18.69 -14.38
N ALA A 571 7.93 19.24 -15.21
CA ALA A 571 6.59 18.73 -15.39
C ALA A 571 6.15 18.79 -16.86
N SER A 572 5.22 17.90 -17.19
CA SER A 572 4.48 17.88 -18.45
C SER A 572 2.98 17.77 -18.18
N GLN A 573 2.17 17.80 -19.21
CA GLN A 573 0.72 17.54 -19.09
C GLN A 573 0.40 16.13 -18.58
N SER A 574 1.33 15.18 -18.72
CA SER A 574 1.13 13.77 -18.37
C SER A 574 1.79 13.37 -17.04
N ALA A 575 2.89 14.02 -16.64
CA ALA A 575 3.65 13.61 -15.47
C ALA A 575 4.46 14.77 -14.87
N MET A 576 4.91 14.56 -13.62
CA MET A 576 5.85 15.40 -12.88
C MET A 576 7.03 14.54 -12.46
N ALA A 577 8.24 15.07 -12.48
CA ALA A 577 9.45 14.37 -12.11
C ALA A 577 10.33 15.19 -11.19
N ALA A 578 11.03 14.48 -10.31
CA ALA A 578 12.05 14.99 -9.40
C ALA A 578 13.24 14.02 -9.38
N VAL A 579 14.45 14.52 -9.54
CA VAL A 579 15.68 13.72 -9.65
C VAL A 579 16.76 14.33 -8.76
N VAL A 580 17.39 13.50 -7.91
CA VAL A 580 18.45 13.94 -6.99
C VAL A 580 19.79 13.32 -7.37
N TYR A 581 20.80 14.16 -7.45
CA TYR A 581 22.19 13.78 -7.62
C TYR A 581 23.01 14.18 -6.40
N ILE A 582 24.00 13.37 -6.10
CA ILE A 582 25.08 13.71 -5.17
C ILE A 582 26.35 14.03 -5.95
N LYS A 583 27.02 15.10 -5.59
CA LYS A 583 28.34 15.46 -6.10
C LYS A 583 29.32 15.30 -4.96
N VAL A 584 30.31 14.46 -5.15
CA VAL A 584 31.34 14.11 -4.15
C VAL A 584 32.71 14.47 -4.70
N LYS A 585 33.56 15.04 -3.86
CA LYS A 585 34.94 15.35 -4.21
C LYS A 585 35.89 14.80 -3.16
N HIS A 586 36.82 14.00 -3.60
CA HIS A 586 37.95 13.52 -2.80
C HIS A 586 39.23 14.36 -2.99
N PRO A 587 40.19 14.27 -2.05
CA PRO A 587 41.47 14.94 -2.19
C PRO A 587 42.13 14.55 -3.52
N HIS A 588 42.60 15.55 -4.25
CA HIS A 588 43.34 15.38 -5.52
C HIS A 588 42.57 14.66 -6.66
N GLN A 589 41.26 14.45 -6.54
CA GLN A 589 40.44 13.84 -7.57
C GLN A 589 39.45 14.85 -8.17
N ALA A 590 38.98 14.58 -9.39
CA ALA A 590 37.84 15.29 -9.97
C ALA A 590 36.59 14.98 -9.19
N ALA A 591 35.65 15.92 -9.14
CA ALA A 591 34.38 15.66 -8.50
C ALA A 591 33.56 14.67 -9.34
N GLU A 592 32.95 13.72 -8.66
CA GLU A 592 32.03 12.73 -9.25
C GLU A 592 30.59 13.12 -8.97
N VAL A 593 29.70 12.90 -9.96
CA VAL A 593 28.27 13.16 -9.85
C VAL A 593 27.52 11.86 -10.11
N THR A 594 26.73 11.44 -9.13
CA THR A 594 26.02 10.16 -9.15
C THR A 594 24.52 10.37 -8.90
N LEU A 595 23.68 9.69 -9.67
CA LEU A 595 22.24 9.64 -9.42
C LEU A 595 21.95 8.94 -8.09
N VAL A 596 21.31 9.65 -7.17
CA VAL A 596 20.88 9.11 -5.88
C VAL A 596 19.54 8.42 -5.99
N CYS A 597 18.53 9.15 -6.41
CA CYS A 597 17.16 8.66 -6.56
C CYS A 597 16.35 9.59 -7.45
N SER A 598 15.19 9.11 -7.86
CA SER A 598 14.20 9.95 -8.51
C SER A 598 12.78 9.54 -8.13
N LYS A 599 11.82 10.40 -8.40
CA LYS A 599 10.38 10.09 -8.28
C LYS A 599 9.63 10.70 -9.46
N THR A 600 8.71 9.92 -10.03
CA THR A 600 7.78 10.38 -11.07
C THR A 600 6.35 10.17 -10.62
N ARG A 601 5.51 11.16 -10.86
CA ARG A 601 4.07 11.09 -10.62
C ARG A 601 3.33 11.45 -11.89
N VAL A 602 2.28 10.71 -12.23
CA VAL A 602 1.38 11.13 -13.30
C VAL A 602 0.62 12.39 -12.91
N ALA A 603 0.33 13.24 -13.89
CA ALA A 603 -0.42 14.46 -13.65
C ALA A 603 -1.83 14.13 -13.14
N PRO A 604 -2.44 14.95 -12.28
CA PRO A 604 -3.82 14.75 -11.84
C PRO A 604 -4.80 14.72 -13.01
N LEU A 605 -5.84 13.88 -12.92
CA LEU A 605 -6.91 13.82 -13.92
C LEU A 605 -7.65 15.17 -14.07
N GLN A 606 -7.78 15.93 -12.99
CA GLN A 606 -8.22 17.31 -13.03
C GLN A 606 -7.08 18.17 -13.58
N ARG A 607 -7.25 18.69 -14.77
CA ARG A 607 -6.22 19.46 -15.46
C ARG A 607 -5.76 20.67 -14.65
N LEU A 608 -4.48 20.73 -14.40
CA LEU A 608 -3.78 21.89 -13.88
C LEU A 608 -3.08 22.63 -15.01
N THR A 609 -2.80 23.93 -14.82
CA THR A 609 -1.96 24.70 -15.73
C THR A 609 -0.50 24.22 -15.64
N MET A 610 0.27 24.38 -16.71
CA MET A 610 1.69 23.97 -16.72
C MET A 610 2.49 24.57 -15.54
N PRO A 611 2.44 25.89 -15.26
CA PRO A 611 3.18 26.43 -14.12
C PRO A 611 2.77 25.81 -12.77
N ARG A 612 1.50 25.42 -12.60
CA ARG A 612 1.07 24.73 -11.38
C ARG A 612 1.59 23.29 -11.28
N LEU A 613 1.72 22.59 -12.41
CA LEU A 613 2.35 21.26 -12.45
C LEU A 613 3.84 21.38 -12.16
N GLU A 614 4.55 22.33 -12.76
CA GLU A 614 5.96 22.63 -12.52
C GLU A 614 6.22 22.99 -11.06
N LEU A 615 5.37 23.84 -10.45
CA LEU A 615 5.46 24.17 -9.02
C LEU A 615 5.22 22.91 -8.13
N SER A 616 4.36 22.00 -8.59
CA SER A 616 4.12 20.75 -7.86
C SER A 616 5.31 19.79 -7.98
N ALA A 617 6.00 19.77 -9.13
CA ALA A 617 7.26 19.06 -9.30
C ALA A 617 8.39 19.68 -8.44
N ALA A 618 8.41 21.02 -8.34
CA ALA A 618 9.32 21.73 -7.45
C ALA A 618 9.10 21.39 -5.97
N LEU A 619 7.86 21.23 -5.53
CA LEU A 619 7.58 20.74 -4.17
C LEU A 619 8.01 19.28 -3.99
N LEU A 620 7.83 18.44 -5.02
CA LEU A 620 8.24 17.04 -4.97
C LEU A 620 9.76 16.92 -4.79
N ILE A 621 10.57 17.72 -5.52
CA ILE A 621 12.03 17.68 -5.38
C ILE A 621 12.49 18.18 -4.00
N VAL A 622 11.86 19.20 -3.44
CA VAL A 622 12.17 19.67 -2.08
C VAL A 622 11.98 18.53 -1.08
N LYS A 623 10.84 17.86 -1.10
CA LYS A 623 10.57 16.73 -0.19
C LYS A 623 11.55 15.58 -0.39
N LEU A 624 11.88 15.28 -1.63
CA LEU A 624 12.79 14.19 -1.96
C LEU A 624 14.23 14.48 -1.50
N VAL A 625 14.76 15.69 -1.77
CA VAL A 625 16.12 16.04 -1.37
C VAL A 625 16.27 16.14 0.15
N THR A 626 15.29 16.69 0.84
CA THR A 626 15.27 16.74 2.31
C THR A 626 15.32 15.33 2.91
N ARG A 627 14.53 14.39 2.36
CA ARG A 627 14.60 13.01 2.81
C ARG A 627 15.95 12.36 2.55
N VAL A 628 16.59 12.64 1.42
CA VAL A 628 17.96 12.19 1.12
C VAL A 628 18.94 12.74 2.13
N GLN A 629 18.84 14.04 2.47
CA GLN A 629 19.72 14.68 3.50
C GLN A 629 19.57 14.00 4.86
N GLU A 630 18.34 13.73 5.28
CA GLU A 630 18.05 13.07 6.57
C GLU A 630 18.66 11.67 6.62
N VAL A 631 18.37 10.84 5.63
CA VAL A 631 18.81 9.42 5.60
C VAL A 631 20.32 9.28 5.45
N LEU A 632 20.93 10.10 4.59
CA LEU A 632 22.39 10.08 4.39
C LEU A 632 23.16 10.88 5.45
N LYS A 633 22.45 11.55 6.38
CA LYS A 633 23.03 12.42 7.42
C LYS A 633 23.86 13.56 6.83
N LEU A 634 23.34 14.20 5.80
CA LEU A 634 23.98 15.28 5.04
C LEU A 634 23.30 16.64 5.31
N SER A 635 22.93 16.93 6.55
CA SER A 635 22.23 18.17 6.95
C SER A 635 23.00 19.44 6.56
N GLU A 636 24.32 19.40 6.63
CA GLU A 636 25.22 20.53 6.34
C GLU A 636 25.60 20.63 4.85
N ALA A 637 25.26 19.64 4.03
CA ALA A 637 25.61 19.64 2.62
C ALA A 637 24.81 20.73 1.87
N PRO A 638 25.46 21.58 1.07
CA PRO A 638 24.79 22.56 0.23
C PRO A 638 23.80 21.89 -0.72
N VAL A 639 22.59 22.46 -0.81
CA VAL A 639 21.53 22.00 -1.70
C VAL A 639 21.29 23.03 -2.79
N THR A 640 21.39 22.61 -4.04
CA THR A 640 21.02 23.44 -5.20
C THR A 640 19.88 22.75 -5.96
N LEU A 641 18.77 23.45 -6.13
CA LEU A 641 17.59 22.98 -6.82
C LEU A 641 17.42 23.70 -8.16
N TRP A 642 17.08 22.92 -9.19
CA TRP A 642 17.03 23.37 -10.57
C TRP A 642 15.64 23.15 -11.15
N THR A 643 15.13 24.15 -11.86
CA THR A 643 13.89 24.09 -12.64
C THR A 643 14.04 24.83 -13.95
N ASP A 644 13.38 24.39 -15.00
CA ASP A 644 13.31 25.08 -16.28
C ASP A 644 12.08 26.01 -16.39
N SER A 645 11.30 26.10 -15.33
CA SER A 645 10.17 27.02 -15.24
C SER A 645 10.60 28.38 -14.65
N ALA A 646 10.72 29.38 -15.48
CA ALA A 646 10.93 30.75 -15.04
C ALA A 646 9.82 31.27 -14.13
N VAL A 647 8.57 30.84 -14.40
CA VAL A 647 7.37 31.23 -13.62
C VAL A 647 7.43 30.62 -12.22
N SER A 648 7.69 29.33 -12.12
CA SER A 648 7.83 28.64 -10.83
C SER A 648 8.99 29.21 -10.01
N LEU A 649 10.13 29.50 -10.66
CA LEU A 649 11.27 30.13 -10.02
C LEU A 649 10.93 31.51 -9.47
N ALA A 650 10.20 32.33 -10.22
CA ALA A 650 9.73 33.65 -9.78
C ALA A 650 8.79 33.55 -8.56
N TRP A 651 7.90 32.55 -8.54
CA TRP A 651 7.02 32.31 -7.40
C TRP A 651 7.79 31.89 -6.15
N ILE A 652 8.74 30.95 -6.28
CA ILE A 652 9.55 30.43 -5.19
C ILE A 652 10.44 31.51 -4.56
N ASN A 653 11.05 32.36 -5.39
CA ASN A 653 11.95 33.42 -4.92
C ASN A 653 11.20 34.68 -4.40
N SER A 654 9.89 34.69 -4.43
CA SER A 654 9.07 35.81 -3.96
C SER A 654 8.40 35.52 -2.63
N ASP A 655 7.93 36.56 -1.94
CA ASP A 655 7.14 36.43 -0.72
C ASP A 655 5.86 35.62 -1.01
N PRO A 656 5.63 34.48 -0.32
CA PRO A 656 4.45 33.63 -0.53
C PRO A 656 3.11 34.34 -0.36
N VAL A 657 3.04 35.37 0.47
CA VAL A 657 1.79 36.11 0.77
C VAL A 657 1.21 36.78 -0.49
N ARG A 658 2.04 37.07 -1.48
CA ARG A 658 1.64 37.71 -2.75
C ARG A 658 0.78 36.81 -3.62
N TRP A 659 0.79 35.50 -3.41
CA TRP A 659 0.22 34.51 -4.32
C TRP A 659 -1.12 33.97 -3.83
N LYS A 660 -1.94 33.48 -4.79
CA LYS A 660 -3.17 32.74 -4.49
C LYS A 660 -2.85 31.47 -3.69
N GLU A 661 -3.86 30.95 -3.01
CA GLU A 661 -3.76 29.83 -2.06
C GLU A 661 -2.94 28.64 -2.58
N PHE A 662 -3.17 28.20 -3.83
CA PHE A 662 -2.47 27.06 -4.43
C PHE A 662 -0.95 27.27 -4.46
N VAL A 663 -0.50 28.45 -4.93
CA VAL A 663 0.92 28.78 -5.03
C VAL A 663 1.48 29.08 -3.65
N ARG A 664 0.80 29.92 -2.88
CA ARG A 664 1.20 30.31 -1.52
C ARG A 664 1.51 29.10 -0.64
N ASN A 665 0.57 28.16 -0.54
CA ASN A 665 0.72 27.01 0.36
C ASN A 665 1.94 26.15 -0.03
N ARG A 666 2.18 25.97 -1.34
CA ARG A 666 3.32 25.19 -1.82
C ARG A 666 4.66 25.90 -1.61
N VAL A 667 4.72 27.19 -1.87
CA VAL A 667 5.95 27.98 -1.67
C VAL A 667 6.28 28.08 -0.18
N GLN A 668 5.28 28.28 0.69
CA GLN A 668 5.48 28.24 2.14
C GLN A 668 6.01 26.91 2.61
N GLU A 669 5.45 25.80 2.09
CA GLU A 669 5.92 24.45 2.42
C GLU A 669 7.36 24.22 1.94
N MET A 670 7.74 24.70 0.75
CA MET A 670 9.12 24.61 0.25
C MET A 670 10.11 25.36 1.14
N HIS A 671 9.77 26.61 1.51
CA HIS A 671 10.61 27.44 2.38
C HIS A 671 10.75 26.86 3.79
N ARG A 672 9.67 26.22 4.30
CA ARG A 672 9.69 25.55 5.60
C ARG A 672 10.54 24.28 5.58
N THR A 673 10.44 23.50 4.49
CA THR A 673 11.08 22.18 4.39
C THR A 673 12.56 22.26 4.02
N ALA A 674 12.94 23.18 3.13
CA ALA A 674 14.33 23.38 2.70
C ALA A 674 14.70 24.88 2.69
N PRO A 675 14.81 25.51 3.87
CA PRO A 675 15.06 26.96 3.97
C PRO A 675 16.39 27.42 3.37
N ASN A 676 17.40 26.53 3.35
CA ASN A 676 18.75 26.84 2.89
C ASN A 676 18.99 26.41 1.44
N ALA A 677 18.00 25.89 0.73
CA ALA A 677 18.15 25.45 -0.65
C ALA A 677 18.27 26.65 -1.60
N THR A 678 19.26 26.60 -2.48
CA THR A 678 19.45 27.61 -3.54
C THR A 678 18.75 27.19 -4.80
N TRP A 679 17.81 28.00 -5.31
CA TRP A 679 17.11 27.74 -6.54
C TRP A 679 17.78 28.40 -7.75
N LYS A 680 17.88 27.65 -8.85
CA LYS A 680 18.46 28.12 -10.11
C LYS A 680 17.66 27.66 -11.32
N PHE A 681 17.77 28.43 -12.39
CA PHE A 681 17.18 28.09 -13.68
C PHE A 681 18.12 27.18 -14.47
N ILE A 682 17.54 26.23 -15.21
CA ILE A 682 18.23 25.36 -16.16
C ILE A 682 17.41 25.25 -17.45
N PRO A 683 18.01 25.28 -18.66
CA PRO A 683 17.27 25.00 -19.90
C PRO A 683 16.79 23.55 -19.95
N GLY A 684 15.54 23.30 -20.41
CA GLY A 684 14.92 21.98 -20.43
C GLY A 684 15.75 20.90 -21.13
N LYS A 685 16.49 21.23 -22.20
CA LYS A 685 17.40 20.26 -22.87
C LYS A 685 18.54 19.74 -21.97
N GLN A 686 18.87 20.46 -20.91
CA GLN A 686 19.91 20.09 -19.93
C GLN A 686 19.31 19.61 -18.62
N ASN A 687 17.96 19.63 -18.50
CA ASN A 687 17.27 19.17 -17.32
C ASN A 687 17.11 17.64 -17.35
N PRO A 688 17.80 16.88 -16.46
CA PRO A 688 17.68 15.43 -16.46
C PRO A 688 16.26 14.96 -16.08
N ALA A 689 15.46 15.78 -15.40
CA ALA A 689 14.07 15.45 -15.08
C ALA A 689 13.19 15.33 -16.33
N ASP A 690 13.51 16.00 -17.45
CA ASP A 690 12.80 15.86 -18.72
C ASP A 690 12.84 14.42 -19.26
N CYS A 691 13.93 13.67 -19.02
CA CYS A 691 14.03 12.26 -19.38
C CYS A 691 12.96 11.41 -18.69
N ALA A 692 12.68 11.70 -17.42
CA ALA A 692 11.71 10.99 -16.60
C ALA A 692 10.25 11.36 -16.92
N LEU A 693 10.01 12.42 -17.68
CA LEU A 693 8.68 12.85 -18.11
C LEU A 693 8.30 12.30 -19.48
N ARG A 694 9.20 12.43 -20.45
CA ARG A 694 8.97 11.98 -21.82
C ARG A 694 8.99 10.48 -21.95
N GLY A 695 9.73 9.83 -21.04
CA GLY A 695 10.00 8.41 -21.09
C GLY A 695 11.02 8.05 -22.16
N VAL A 696 11.87 7.09 -21.86
CA VAL A 696 12.87 6.56 -22.78
C VAL A 696 12.74 5.03 -22.85
N THR A 697 13.26 4.43 -23.90
CA THR A 697 13.35 2.97 -23.99
C THR A 697 14.49 2.45 -23.13
N PRO A 698 14.47 1.19 -22.66
CA PRO A 698 15.56 0.59 -21.92
C PRO A 698 16.93 0.75 -22.61
N PRO A 699 17.11 0.49 -23.91
CA PRO A 699 18.38 0.70 -24.59
C PRO A 699 18.86 2.17 -24.54
N GLN A 700 17.92 3.12 -24.70
CA GLN A 700 18.25 4.55 -24.60
C GLN A 700 18.67 4.92 -23.18
N LEU A 701 18.02 4.35 -22.14
CA LEU A 701 18.35 4.63 -20.76
C LEU A 701 19.76 4.17 -20.41
N ILE A 702 20.18 2.99 -20.88
CA ILE A 702 21.51 2.40 -20.59
C ILE A 702 22.64 3.38 -20.96
N THR A 703 22.51 4.05 -22.08
CA THR A 703 23.53 4.97 -22.60
C THR A 703 23.27 6.45 -22.29
N HIS A 704 22.24 6.77 -21.50
CA HIS A 704 21.75 8.13 -21.28
C HIS A 704 22.60 8.89 -20.25
N LYS A 705 23.72 9.46 -20.68
CA LYS A 705 24.67 10.14 -19.80
C LYS A 705 24.04 11.22 -18.90
N LEU A 706 23.16 12.06 -19.45
CA LEU A 706 22.46 13.11 -18.68
C LEU A 706 21.64 12.52 -17.52
N TRP A 707 21.06 11.32 -17.69
CA TRP A 707 20.30 10.66 -16.63
C TRP A 707 21.19 10.14 -15.51
N TRP A 708 22.31 9.51 -15.84
CA TRP A 708 23.16 8.85 -14.84
C TRP A 708 24.10 9.81 -14.11
N SER A 709 24.59 10.84 -14.79
CA SER A 709 25.63 11.75 -14.27
C SER A 709 25.21 13.23 -14.22
N GLY A 710 23.94 13.54 -14.57
CA GLY A 710 23.50 14.92 -14.69
C GLY A 710 24.20 15.68 -15.83
N PRO A 711 24.03 17.00 -15.90
CA PRO A 711 24.73 17.86 -16.88
C PRO A 711 26.25 17.81 -16.70
N ASP A 712 27.03 17.75 -17.80
CA ASP A 712 28.49 17.64 -17.77
C ASP A 712 29.22 18.75 -16.99
N TRP A 713 28.60 19.93 -16.91
CA TRP A 713 29.17 21.04 -16.15
C TRP A 713 28.93 20.89 -14.63
N LEU A 714 28.06 20.01 -14.17
CA LEU A 714 27.71 19.85 -12.76
C LEU A 714 28.93 19.40 -11.93
N ALA A 715 29.80 18.56 -12.51
CA ALA A 715 31.05 18.13 -11.87
C ALA A 715 32.07 19.26 -11.67
N ARG A 716 31.92 20.38 -12.41
CA ARG A 716 32.82 21.53 -12.32
C ARG A 716 32.56 22.36 -11.06
N SER A 717 33.45 23.33 -10.77
CA SER A 717 33.22 24.27 -9.68
C SER A 717 32.04 25.20 -9.98
N PRO A 718 31.33 25.70 -8.98
CA PRO A 718 30.17 26.59 -9.16
C PRO A 718 30.50 27.86 -9.96
N ARG A 719 31.73 28.33 -9.96
CA ARG A 719 32.18 29.49 -10.75
C ARG A 719 32.24 29.20 -12.26
N GLN A 720 32.33 27.93 -12.63
CA GLN A 720 32.39 27.45 -14.01
C GLN A 720 31.04 26.96 -14.55
N TRP A 721 29.99 27.04 -13.74
CA TRP A 721 28.65 26.69 -14.19
C TRP A 721 28.14 27.73 -15.18
N PRO A 722 27.41 27.31 -16.23
CA PRO A 722 26.84 28.25 -17.17
C PRO A 722 25.79 29.14 -16.46
N SER A 723 25.85 30.44 -16.82
CA SER A 723 24.83 31.39 -16.37
C SER A 723 23.64 31.32 -17.33
N PHE A 724 22.50 30.88 -16.85
CA PHE A 724 21.26 30.84 -17.61
C PHE A 724 20.35 31.98 -17.20
N ALA A 725 19.96 32.84 -18.18
CA ALA A 725 18.97 33.88 -17.93
C ALA A 725 17.55 33.31 -18.08
N SER A 726 16.69 33.55 -17.10
CA SER A 726 15.27 33.23 -17.20
C SER A 726 14.54 34.33 -17.99
N THR A 727 13.87 34.01 -19.10
CA THR A 727 13.35 34.99 -20.04
C THR A 727 11.90 35.41 -19.84
N ASP A 728 11.10 34.77 -18.97
CA ASP A 728 9.66 35.03 -18.86
C ASP A 728 9.11 35.18 -17.43
N ALA A 729 9.48 36.28 -16.77
CA ALA A 729 8.90 36.62 -15.46
C ALA A 729 7.45 37.16 -15.55
N ASN A 730 7.00 37.60 -16.73
CA ASN A 730 5.68 38.26 -16.88
C ASN A 730 4.47 37.30 -16.72
N ALA A 731 4.63 36.01 -17.00
CA ALA A 731 3.56 35.02 -16.79
C ALA A 731 3.27 34.71 -15.31
N ALA A 732 4.15 35.10 -14.39
CA ALA A 732 3.98 34.89 -12.95
C ALA A 732 2.80 35.67 -12.37
N THR A 733 2.37 36.76 -13.02
CA THR A 733 1.34 37.68 -12.52
C THR A 733 -0.08 37.11 -12.48
N SER A 734 -0.39 36.05 -13.24
CA SER A 734 -1.70 35.41 -13.26
C SER A 734 -2.17 34.81 -11.91
N GLU A 735 -1.23 34.50 -11.04
CA GLU A 735 -1.49 33.93 -9.71
C GLU A 735 -1.31 34.95 -8.58
N LEU A 736 -1.18 36.25 -8.88
CA LEU A 736 -1.18 37.28 -7.85
C LEU A 736 -2.51 37.24 -7.08
N SER A 737 -2.41 37.25 -5.78
CA SER A 737 -3.57 37.52 -4.93
C SER A 737 -4.05 38.93 -5.26
N PRO A 738 -5.35 39.18 -5.45
CA PRO A 738 -5.81 40.56 -5.63
C PRO A 738 -5.29 41.36 -4.47
N SER A 739 -4.47 42.40 -4.74
CA SER A 739 -4.03 43.33 -3.73
C SER A 739 -5.31 43.91 -3.10
N ALA A 740 -5.57 43.62 -1.84
CA ALA A 740 -6.53 44.39 -1.09
C ALA A 740 -5.95 45.78 -1.01
N VAL A 741 -6.30 46.62 -1.96
CA VAL A 741 -6.18 48.08 -1.78
C VAL A 741 -7.13 48.33 -0.64
N HIS A 742 -6.57 48.45 0.56
CA HIS A 742 -7.28 49.05 1.66
C HIS A 742 -7.46 50.56 1.31
N THR A 743 -8.39 50.83 0.41
CA THR A 743 -9.09 52.11 0.50
C THR A 743 -9.72 52.04 1.89
N ALA A 744 -9.35 52.96 2.71
CA ALA A 744 -10.04 53.23 3.95
C ALA A 744 -11.46 53.71 3.61
N SER A 745 -12.31 52.83 3.08
CA SER A 745 -13.74 52.97 3.12
C SER A 745 -14.09 52.68 4.58
N THR A 746 -14.64 53.66 5.24
CA THR A 746 -15.36 53.50 6.49
C THR A 746 -16.46 52.45 6.29
N THR A 747 -16.10 51.17 6.29
CA THR A 747 -17.09 50.08 6.31
C THR A 747 -17.75 50.19 7.70
N PRO A 748 -19.08 50.22 7.78
CA PRO A 748 -19.76 50.10 9.04
C PRO A 748 -19.22 48.85 9.76
N ASN A 749 -18.89 49.05 11.04
CA ASN A 749 -18.33 48.03 11.90
C ASN A 749 -19.37 46.88 12.00
N LEU A 750 -19.39 45.98 11.05
CA LEU A 750 -20.30 44.83 11.02
C LEU A 750 -20.01 43.97 12.24
N PRO A 751 -20.97 43.76 13.13
CA PRO A 751 -20.82 42.88 14.26
C PRO A 751 -20.39 41.49 13.71
N PHE A 752 -19.35 40.94 14.32
CA PHE A 752 -18.84 39.62 13.95
C PHE A 752 -18.23 39.47 12.54
N ALA A 753 -17.66 40.54 11.95
CA ALA A 753 -17.01 40.51 10.63
C ALA A 753 -15.99 39.37 10.46
N ARG A 754 -15.40 38.85 11.55
CA ARG A 754 -14.51 37.69 11.53
C ARG A 754 -15.20 36.39 11.12
N LEU A 755 -16.53 36.27 11.24
CA LEU A 755 -17.30 35.10 10.82
C LEU A 755 -17.52 35.04 9.31
N LEU A 756 -17.37 36.14 8.60
CA LEU A 756 -17.44 36.21 7.13
C LEU A 756 -16.26 35.50 6.43
N ARG A 757 -15.23 35.13 7.17
CA ARG A 757 -14.09 34.39 6.65
C ARG A 757 -14.39 32.91 6.33
N TYR A 758 -15.55 32.40 6.69
CA TYR A 758 -15.94 31.04 6.41
C TYR A 758 -16.54 30.92 5.01
N SER A 759 -16.00 29.98 4.21
CA SER A 759 -16.44 29.70 2.83
C SER A 759 -17.82 29.01 2.73
N SER A 760 -18.43 28.65 3.86
CA SER A 760 -19.72 27.95 3.92
C SER A 760 -20.74 28.75 4.72
N LEU A 761 -21.85 29.12 4.10
CA LEU A 761 -22.97 29.80 4.75
C LEU A 761 -23.45 29.04 5.98
N THR A 762 -23.56 27.73 5.90
CA THR A 762 -23.99 26.89 7.04
C THR A 762 -23.04 27.03 8.25
N LYS A 763 -21.73 27.13 8.00
CA LYS A 763 -20.74 27.34 9.07
C LYS A 763 -20.88 28.73 9.70
N VAL A 764 -21.11 29.74 8.89
CA VAL A 764 -21.37 31.13 9.38
C VAL A 764 -22.60 31.15 10.27
N LEU A 765 -23.73 30.61 9.81
CA LEU A 765 -24.98 30.60 10.56
C LEU A 765 -24.86 29.82 11.87
N ARG A 766 -24.24 28.65 11.87
CA ARG A 766 -24.02 27.87 13.10
C ARG A 766 -23.16 28.61 14.11
N ARG A 767 -22.05 29.22 13.66
CA ARG A 767 -21.19 30.02 14.57
C ARG A 767 -21.90 31.24 15.12
N THR A 768 -22.66 31.96 14.30
CA THR A 768 -23.46 33.12 14.74
C THR A 768 -24.51 32.70 15.76
N ALA A 769 -25.25 31.63 15.51
CA ALA A 769 -26.22 31.07 16.44
C ALA A 769 -25.58 30.67 17.78
N THR A 770 -24.41 30.02 17.74
CA THR A 770 -23.63 29.67 18.95
C THR A 770 -23.23 30.92 19.75
N VAL A 771 -22.79 31.98 19.05
CA VAL A 771 -22.45 33.26 19.71
C VAL A 771 -23.69 33.87 20.35
N PHE A 772 -24.84 33.84 19.67
CA PHE A 772 -26.09 34.37 20.25
C PHE A 772 -26.53 33.58 21.49
N GLN A 773 -26.43 32.25 21.46
CA GLN A 773 -26.70 31.45 22.67
C GLN A 773 -25.71 31.79 23.82
N ALA A 774 -24.41 31.95 23.50
CA ALA A 774 -23.43 32.36 24.52
C ALA A 774 -23.72 33.73 25.11
N VAL A 775 -24.10 34.71 24.28
CA VAL A 775 -24.47 36.07 24.72
C VAL A 775 -25.76 36.06 25.58
N ALA A 776 -26.76 35.26 25.16
CA ALA A 776 -28.01 35.09 25.94
C ALA A 776 -27.71 34.46 27.32
N ARG A 777 -26.81 33.48 27.39
CA ARG A 777 -26.36 32.91 28.68
C ARG A 777 -25.66 33.94 29.57
N LEU A 778 -24.75 34.72 28.99
CA LEU A 778 -24.04 35.77 29.73
C LEU A 778 -24.97 36.88 30.23
N ARG A 779 -26.01 37.23 29.46
CA ARG A 779 -27.01 38.23 29.83
C ARG A 779 -28.10 37.72 30.79
N ARG A 780 -28.03 36.44 31.20
CA ARG A 780 -29.00 35.76 32.07
C ARG A 780 -30.46 35.92 31.62
N VAL A 781 -30.70 35.84 30.30
CA VAL A 781 -32.06 35.87 29.75
C VAL A 781 -32.82 34.65 30.29
N PRO A 782 -33.99 34.83 30.87
CA PRO A 782 -34.75 33.74 31.51
C PRO A 782 -35.51 32.96 30.46
N ASP A 783 -34.82 32.14 29.66
CA ASP A 783 -35.44 31.18 28.75
C ASP A 783 -34.83 29.80 28.98
N SER A 784 -35.69 28.87 29.44
CA SER A 784 -35.29 27.52 29.84
C SER A 784 -34.70 26.68 28.69
N ASN A 785 -35.00 27.03 27.45
CA ASN A 785 -34.57 26.29 26.26
C ASN A 785 -33.17 26.65 25.77
N LEU A 786 -32.62 27.76 26.23
CA LEU A 786 -31.28 28.26 25.79
C LEU A 786 -30.12 27.67 26.59
N ARG A 787 -30.33 26.91 27.63
CA ARG A 787 -29.26 26.51 28.56
C ARG A 787 -28.56 25.17 28.26
N THR A 788 -29.16 24.25 27.52
CA THR A 788 -28.64 22.86 27.38
C THR A 788 -28.85 22.17 26.04
N SER A 789 -29.48 22.80 25.05
CA SER A 789 -29.87 22.16 23.82
C SER A 789 -28.83 22.34 22.68
N PRO A 790 -28.69 21.38 21.78
CA PRO A 790 -28.02 21.60 20.49
C PRO A 790 -28.77 22.71 19.70
N LEU A 791 -28.06 23.38 18.78
CA LEU A 791 -28.62 24.41 17.91
C LEU A 791 -29.91 23.94 17.22
N THR A 792 -30.99 24.68 17.41
CA THR A 792 -32.29 24.42 16.77
C THR A 792 -32.39 25.06 15.39
N PRO A 793 -33.34 24.67 14.53
CA PRO A 793 -33.62 25.36 13.28
C PRO A 793 -34.01 26.85 13.49
N ALA A 794 -34.67 27.18 14.57
CA ALA A 794 -35.03 28.55 14.92
C ALA A 794 -33.80 29.43 15.25
N ASP A 795 -32.79 28.87 15.90
CA ASP A 795 -31.50 29.58 16.16
C ASP A 795 -30.78 29.91 14.87
N LEU A 796 -30.78 28.99 13.90
CA LEU A 796 -30.18 29.18 12.60
C LEU A 796 -30.94 30.21 11.76
N GLN A 797 -32.27 30.22 11.86
CA GLN A 797 -33.11 31.23 11.21
C GLN A 797 -32.89 32.63 11.80
N THR A 798 -32.76 32.75 13.11
CA THR A 798 -32.42 34.01 13.80
C THR A 798 -31.03 34.49 13.33
N ALA A 799 -30.06 33.63 13.23
CA ALA A 799 -28.74 33.97 12.73
C ALA A 799 -28.78 34.39 11.25
N LEU A 800 -29.62 33.78 10.43
CA LEU A 800 -29.81 34.15 9.02
C LEU A 800 -30.45 35.54 8.91
N MET A 801 -31.51 35.82 9.68
CA MET A 801 -32.17 37.12 9.69
C MET A 801 -31.22 38.24 10.15
N PHE A 802 -30.39 37.99 11.15
CA PHE A 802 -29.35 38.94 11.57
C PHE A 802 -28.41 39.30 10.41
N TRP A 803 -27.95 38.31 9.65
CA TRP A 803 -27.05 38.60 8.53
C TRP A 803 -27.76 39.30 7.38
N ILE A 804 -29.03 38.96 7.09
CA ILE A 804 -29.82 39.67 6.08
C ILE A 804 -29.95 41.15 6.49
N GLN A 805 -30.26 41.44 7.75
CA GLN A 805 -30.39 42.83 8.23
C GLN A 805 -29.05 43.56 8.29
N ALA A 806 -27.94 42.86 8.55
CA ALA A 806 -26.62 43.47 8.60
C ALA A 806 -26.03 43.79 7.21
N PHE A 807 -26.59 43.18 6.14
CA PHE A 807 -26.19 43.47 4.78
C PHE A 807 -27.15 44.40 4.00
N GLN A 808 -28.36 44.63 4.54
CA GLN A 808 -29.24 45.70 4.09
C GLN A 808 -28.83 47.04 4.67
#